data_0de098d92ef2d3cee4406777945c950a
#
_entry.id   0de098d92ef2d3cee4406777945c950a
#
_cell.length_a   1.000
_cell.length_b   1.000
_cell.length_c   1.000
_cell.angle_alpha   90.00
_cell.angle_beta   90.00
_cell.angle_gamma   90.00
#
_symmetry.space_group_name_H-M   'P 1'
#
loop_
_entity.id
_entity.type
_entity.pdbx_description
1 polymer ?
#
loop_
_entity_poly.entity_id
_entity_poly.type
_entity_poly.pdbx_seq_one_letter_code
_entity_poly.pdbx_strand_id
1 'polypeptide(L)'
;ASDALIDFDEYLSEVRTYLPSLNEDDAWIRSGIHIGEKYKKHISSFRLFGSQAPEIGRARIEVLLVKTQIGVSISDAAPHCAGFIRDHLSKTGTDAAFVALVPSTGEGWRTFFVKSQLHDTVDIPEDILTHTCSGALKIHIKKTCGLSDAAVDGYFSFGYALFDDTVIRAKAKEIDKTLRYLKFCDIASGSGQMLHAMAGLVAKLRSGLNKYLGSHADRTEKNFTEQFLTGSLYASDYDAGALEILKTMLRMDTDKKIDDRRFVWGNILTEDLFEGMLFDVIATNPPHMKQDEFSFIKEKLESYASFSHNTDLYCYYAEKAFGLVTEGGGVGVLMSNRWMRSGYGAGLRHFLSQKNITEIVDYANIPPVKGISTPLSILVGSNDAPSEDVSVTVVEDADHENISLYVEEQSATQTHSALSDEGWVFDAEDTAALLNKITDIGVPLEEYVEGRIYRGILTGLNEAFAPDRATAEKIIEKDPNSSKILRPFLSGRNVKRYAIPTIKKYLVFLPKGITDKMRGDMGPEEWLCSQYPAIAEHLAQFEEKASKRKDKGDYWWELRSCRYYEEFEKTKIICPTIVKHISATIDTNGLFSNDKTSIIASDDFYLLGLLNSNLMDFYMRRICTELLNEHYEVKPANLSVLPIKKISPTNSFHVNLKTEIENGAMALSKLCSVPERERNDKVNEEMREAERAINRAAGRLYRLSAKEASLIENY
;
A
#
# COMPACT_ATOMS: atom_id res chain seq x y z
N ALA A 1 -12.30 53.26 -0.32
CA ALA A 1 -11.04 52.54 -0.25
C ALA A 1 -10.99 51.67 -1.49
N SER A 2 -10.14 51.99 -2.44
CA SER A 2 -9.90 51.16 -3.62
C SER A 2 -9.03 49.97 -3.17
N ASP A 3 -9.65 48.85 -2.93
CA ASP A 3 -8.92 47.64 -2.74
C ASP A 3 -8.36 47.22 -4.08
N ALA A 4 -7.04 47.27 -4.21
CA ALA A 4 -6.36 46.85 -5.42
C ALA A 4 -6.57 45.36 -5.63
N LEU A 5 -7.24 45.02 -6.70
CA LEU A 5 -7.32 43.64 -7.19
C LEU A 5 -5.92 43.23 -7.63
N ILE A 6 -5.45 42.11 -7.12
CA ILE A 6 -4.21 41.50 -7.63
C ILE A 6 -4.59 40.79 -8.91
N ASP A 7 -4.20 41.37 -10.02
CA ASP A 7 -4.28 40.72 -11.32
C ASP A 7 -3.22 39.63 -11.38
N PHE A 8 -3.61 38.47 -11.85
CA PHE A 8 -2.71 37.31 -11.93
C PHE A 8 -1.57 37.54 -12.93
N ASP A 9 -1.84 38.24 -14.02
CA ASP A 9 -0.81 38.61 -15.01
C ASP A 9 0.16 39.64 -14.45
N GLU A 10 -0.33 40.59 -13.64
CA GLU A 10 0.51 41.52 -12.90
C GLU A 10 1.37 40.79 -11.86
N TYR A 11 0.80 39.82 -11.16
CA TYR A 11 1.51 38.95 -10.21
C TYR A 11 2.63 38.19 -10.92
N LEU A 12 2.35 37.51 -12.04
CA LEU A 12 3.37 36.81 -12.83
C LEU A 12 4.45 37.73 -13.39
N SER A 13 4.07 38.89 -13.86
CA SER A 13 5.02 39.91 -14.37
C SER A 13 5.98 40.36 -13.29
N GLU A 14 5.49 40.54 -12.07
CA GLU A 14 6.30 40.96 -10.93
C GLU A 14 7.22 39.83 -10.44
N VAL A 15 6.75 38.61 -10.43
CA VAL A 15 7.55 37.39 -10.15
C VAL A 15 8.76 37.31 -11.07
N ARG A 16 8.54 37.53 -12.38
CA ARG A 16 9.62 37.53 -13.39
C ARG A 16 10.64 38.66 -13.18
N THR A 17 10.22 39.76 -12.58
CA THR A 17 11.13 40.89 -12.28
C THR A 17 12.12 40.53 -11.17
N TYR A 18 11.68 39.78 -10.18
CA TYR A 18 12.53 39.39 -9.03
C TYR A 18 13.42 38.16 -9.31
N LEU A 19 13.03 37.28 -10.23
CA LEU A 19 13.71 36.03 -10.51
C LEU A 19 13.91 35.77 -12.01
N PRO A 20 14.57 36.67 -12.73
CA PRO A 20 14.67 36.60 -14.19
C PRO A 20 15.53 35.44 -14.73
N SER A 21 16.31 34.78 -13.86
CA SER A 21 17.17 33.66 -14.21
C SER A 21 16.53 32.30 -14.01
N LEU A 22 15.32 32.24 -13.45
CA LEU A 22 14.59 31.02 -13.20
C LEU A 22 13.56 30.79 -14.30
N ASN A 23 13.26 29.53 -14.60
CA ASN A 23 12.12 29.21 -15.45
C ASN A 23 10.81 29.66 -14.75
N GLU A 24 9.72 29.78 -15.49
CA GLU A 24 8.43 30.26 -14.93
C GLU A 24 8.02 29.47 -13.68
N ASP A 25 8.33 28.20 -13.67
CA ASP A 25 7.95 27.27 -12.63
C ASP A 25 8.71 27.52 -11.32
N ASP A 26 10.02 27.73 -11.37
CA ASP A 26 10.84 28.02 -10.19
C ASP A 26 10.60 29.43 -9.64
N ALA A 27 10.30 30.39 -10.52
CA ALA A 27 10.01 31.75 -10.16
C ALA A 27 8.74 31.86 -9.31
N TRP A 28 7.73 31.10 -9.65
CA TRP A 28 6.47 31.03 -8.91
C TRP A 28 6.68 30.64 -7.44
N ILE A 29 7.48 29.61 -7.24
CA ILE A 29 7.71 29.03 -5.93
C ILE A 29 8.39 30.00 -4.98
N ARG A 30 9.44 30.66 -5.44
CA ARG A 30 10.30 31.49 -4.58
C ARG A 30 9.76 32.89 -4.33
N SER A 31 8.98 33.41 -5.22
CA SER A 31 8.50 34.79 -5.16
C SER A 31 7.12 34.94 -4.53
N GLY A 32 6.36 33.87 -4.36
CA GLY A 32 5.12 33.88 -3.60
C GLY A 32 5.29 34.48 -2.21
N ILE A 33 6.44 34.25 -1.59
CA ILE A 33 6.83 34.83 -0.29
C ILE A 33 6.97 36.34 -0.37
N HIS A 34 7.69 36.83 -1.37
CA HIS A 34 8.07 38.24 -1.48
C HIS A 34 6.90 39.13 -1.88
N ILE A 35 6.09 38.64 -2.82
CA ILE A 35 4.90 39.34 -3.28
C ILE A 35 3.83 39.41 -2.17
N GLY A 36 3.66 38.34 -1.42
CA GLY A 36 2.77 38.32 -0.29
C GLY A 36 3.12 39.37 0.77
N GLU A 37 4.38 39.60 1.06
CA GLU A 37 4.83 40.65 1.98
C GLU A 37 4.54 42.06 1.41
N LYS A 38 4.72 42.25 0.10
CA LYS A 38 4.44 43.54 -0.58
C LYS A 38 2.95 43.86 -0.54
N TYR A 39 2.08 42.90 -0.80
CA TYR A 39 0.63 43.10 -0.86
C TYR A 39 -0.09 42.89 0.48
N LYS A 40 0.64 42.75 1.57
CA LYS A 40 0.11 42.50 2.93
C LYS A 40 -0.99 43.45 3.39
N LYS A 41 -0.98 44.72 2.91
CA LYS A 41 -2.02 45.73 3.20
C LYS A 41 -3.36 45.41 2.51
N HIS A 42 -3.33 44.67 1.41
CA HIS A 42 -4.47 44.37 0.56
C HIS A 42 -5.01 42.94 0.76
N ILE A 43 -4.33 42.15 1.58
CA ILE A 43 -4.65 40.75 1.85
C ILE A 43 -5.01 40.62 3.33
N SER A 44 -6.24 40.26 3.63
CA SER A 44 -6.73 40.18 5.04
C SER A 44 -6.18 38.97 5.80
N SER A 45 -5.67 37.96 5.12
CA SER A 45 -4.88 36.88 5.73
C SER A 45 -3.86 36.39 4.74
N PHE A 46 -2.61 36.72 5.02
CA PHE A 46 -1.46 36.19 4.33
C PHE A 46 -0.58 35.53 5.40
N ARG A 47 -0.31 34.25 5.26
CA ARG A 47 0.64 33.54 6.11
C ARG A 47 1.57 32.73 5.23
N LEU A 48 2.83 32.89 5.49
CA LEU A 48 3.89 32.12 4.90
C LEU A 48 4.31 31.08 5.92
N PHE A 49 4.24 29.83 5.52
CA PHE A 49 4.78 28.76 6.31
C PHE A 49 6.09 28.31 5.64
N GLY A 50 7.20 28.83 6.12
CA GLY A 50 8.52 28.30 5.81
C GLY A 50 8.77 27.09 6.69
N SER A 51 9.45 26.08 6.18
CA SER A 51 9.79 24.87 6.89
C SER A 51 10.55 25.17 8.20
N GLN A 52 9.86 25.08 9.31
CA GLN A 52 10.46 24.79 10.60
C GLN A 52 9.97 23.42 11.06
N ALA A 53 10.03 22.44 10.19
CA ALA A 53 9.95 21.07 10.63
C ALA A 53 11.35 20.68 11.12
N PRO A 54 11.55 20.52 12.42
CA PRO A 54 12.81 19.99 12.90
C PRO A 54 12.93 18.55 12.41
N GLU A 55 13.97 18.26 11.68
CA GLU A 55 14.57 16.95 11.48
C GLU A 55 13.86 15.89 10.64
N ILE A 56 12.64 16.06 10.22
CA ILE A 56 11.98 15.11 9.31
C ILE A 56 12.05 15.68 7.90
N GLY A 57 13.14 15.37 7.25
CA GLY A 57 13.33 15.36 5.80
C GLY A 57 12.73 16.48 4.99
N ARG A 58 13.30 17.69 5.05
CA ARG A 58 13.53 18.57 3.88
C ARG A 58 12.35 18.94 2.94
N ALA A 59 11.10 18.75 3.30
CA ALA A 59 10.02 19.32 2.53
C ALA A 59 9.79 20.75 2.94
N ARG A 60 9.91 21.67 2.00
CA ARG A 60 9.57 23.08 2.19
C ARG A 60 8.10 23.23 1.83
N ILE A 61 7.25 23.39 2.84
CA ILE A 61 5.83 23.71 2.63
C ILE A 61 5.72 25.23 2.57
N GLU A 62 5.38 25.75 1.42
CA GLU A 62 5.08 27.17 1.24
C GLU A 62 3.58 27.30 0.98
N VAL A 63 2.87 27.94 1.89
CA VAL A 63 1.43 28.16 1.80
C VAL A 63 1.19 29.63 1.45
N LEU A 64 0.62 29.87 0.30
CA LEU A 64 0.15 31.19 -0.09
C LEU A 64 -1.35 31.29 0.15
N LEU A 65 -1.73 32.03 1.21
CA LEU A 65 -3.13 32.29 1.55
C LEU A 65 -3.49 33.70 1.05
N VAL A 66 -4.27 33.77 -0.02
CA VAL A 66 -4.76 35.03 -0.55
C VAL A 66 -6.24 35.17 -0.21
N LYS A 67 -6.57 35.95 0.81
CA LYS A 67 -7.95 36.39 1.10
C LYS A 67 -8.09 37.84 0.64
N THR A 68 -8.90 38.09 -0.37
CA THR A 68 -9.31 39.44 -0.70
C THR A 68 -10.70 39.72 -0.15
N GLN A 69 -10.93 40.90 0.36
CA GLN A 69 -12.24 41.31 0.87
C GLN A 69 -13.24 41.63 -0.25
N ILE A 70 -12.81 41.60 -1.51
CA ILE A 70 -13.65 41.97 -2.64
C ILE A 70 -13.58 40.84 -3.67
N GLY A 71 -14.67 40.07 -3.74
CA GLY A 71 -14.82 39.03 -4.74
C GLY A 71 -15.14 39.66 -6.08
N VAL A 72 -14.46 39.35 -7.14
CA VAL A 72 -14.98 39.08 -8.49
C VAL A 72 -13.84 38.76 -9.45
N SER A 73 -12.67 39.43 -9.37
CA SER A 73 -11.63 39.21 -10.38
C SER A 73 -10.64 38.09 -10.09
N ILE A 74 -10.46 37.69 -8.82
CA ILE A 74 -9.63 36.56 -8.48
C ILE A 74 -10.31 35.22 -8.87
N SER A 75 -11.62 35.23 -8.98
CA SER A 75 -12.37 34.03 -9.39
C SER A 75 -12.07 33.56 -10.82
N ASP A 76 -11.72 34.48 -11.70
CA ASP A 76 -11.39 34.11 -13.09
C ASP A 76 -9.94 33.67 -13.25
N ALA A 77 -9.03 34.17 -12.42
CA ALA A 77 -7.64 33.75 -12.37
C ALA A 77 -7.42 32.43 -11.57
N ALA A 78 -8.31 32.17 -10.62
CA ALA A 78 -8.26 31.02 -9.73
C ALA A 78 -8.10 29.66 -10.43
N PRO A 79 -8.88 29.35 -11.49
CA PRO A 79 -8.73 28.08 -12.21
C PRO A 79 -7.38 27.96 -12.92
N HIS A 80 -6.82 29.07 -13.41
CA HIS A 80 -5.52 29.09 -14.07
C HIS A 80 -4.37 28.88 -13.06
N CYS A 81 -4.43 29.56 -11.91
CA CYS A 81 -3.47 29.35 -10.83
C CYS A 81 -3.47 27.89 -10.34
N ALA A 82 -4.64 27.33 -10.15
CA ALA A 82 -4.79 25.96 -9.71
C ALA A 82 -4.29 24.94 -10.73
N GLY A 83 -4.59 25.19 -12.02
CA GLY A 83 -4.09 24.38 -13.12
C GLY A 83 -2.58 24.44 -13.22
N PHE A 84 -2.01 25.63 -13.13
CA PHE A 84 -0.57 25.87 -13.20
C PHE A 84 0.17 25.18 -12.04
N ILE A 85 -0.29 25.36 -10.80
CA ILE A 85 0.29 24.71 -9.62
C ILE A 85 0.24 23.19 -9.77
N ARG A 86 -0.91 22.64 -10.16
CA ARG A 86 -1.09 21.19 -10.38
C ARG A 86 -0.15 20.66 -11.46
N ASP A 87 -0.05 21.33 -12.59
CA ASP A 87 0.82 20.98 -13.72
C ASP A 87 2.30 21.08 -13.35
N HIS A 88 2.67 22.12 -12.61
CA HIS A 88 4.05 22.33 -12.19
C HIS A 88 4.54 21.18 -11.31
N LEU A 89 3.75 20.79 -10.36
CA LEU A 89 4.13 19.78 -9.37
C LEU A 89 4.06 18.36 -9.90
N SER A 90 3.21 18.09 -10.88
CA SER A 90 3.24 16.84 -11.62
C SER A 90 4.53 16.69 -12.47
N LYS A 91 5.14 17.79 -12.89
CA LYS A 91 6.30 17.80 -13.80
C LYS A 91 7.65 17.87 -13.07
N THR A 92 7.72 18.57 -11.94
CA THR A 92 9.03 18.91 -11.34
C THR A 92 9.51 17.93 -10.26
N GLY A 93 8.62 17.13 -9.68
CA GLY A 93 9.01 16.18 -8.63
C GLY A 93 9.77 16.86 -7.48
N THR A 94 9.50 18.15 -7.23
CA THR A 94 10.23 18.96 -6.26
C THR A 94 9.80 18.66 -4.83
N ASP A 95 10.74 18.83 -3.90
CA ASP A 95 10.57 18.63 -2.46
C ASP A 95 9.70 19.69 -1.77
N ALA A 96 8.94 20.49 -2.54
CA ALA A 96 8.13 21.57 -2.04
C ALA A 96 6.64 21.30 -2.27
N ALA A 97 5.84 21.31 -1.21
CA ALA A 97 4.39 21.31 -1.31
C ALA A 97 3.87 22.75 -1.32
N PHE A 98 3.00 23.07 -2.27
CA PHE A 98 2.26 24.31 -2.30
C PHE A 98 0.80 24.06 -2.00
N VAL A 99 0.21 24.95 -1.21
CA VAL A 99 -1.23 25.04 -1.06
C VAL A 99 -1.63 26.43 -1.52
N ALA A 100 -2.32 26.53 -2.64
CA ALA A 100 -3.01 27.74 -3.03
C ALA A 100 -4.47 27.62 -2.63
N LEU A 101 -4.93 28.54 -1.80
CA LEU A 101 -6.33 28.71 -1.47
C LEU A 101 -6.89 29.81 -2.37
N VAL A 102 -7.83 29.45 -3.21
CA VAL A 102 -8.40 30.39 -4.16
C VAL A 102 -9.90 30.47 -3.93
N PRO A 103 -10.48 31.68 -3.82
CA PRO A 103 -11.92 31.81 -3.71
C PRO A 103 -12.59 31.32 -4.99
N SER A 104 -13.60 30.44 -4.84
CA SER A 104 -14.47 30.08 -5.95
C SER A 104 -15.72 30.98 -5.91
N THR A 105 -16.20 31.36 -7.10
CA THR A 105 -17.40 32.18 -7.25
C THR A 105 -18.61 31.54 -6.61
N GLY A 106 -19.05 32.07 -5.48
CA GLY A 106 -20.36 31.81 -4.88
C GLY A 106 -20.48 30.61 -3.95
N GLU A 107 -19.53 29.68 -3.89
CA GLU A 107 -19.71 28.40 -3.17
C GLU A 107 -18.55 27.98 -2.25
N GLY A 108 -17.74 28.93 -1.73
CA GLY A 108 -16.66 28.60 -0.80
C GLY A 108 -15.28 28.47 -1.45
N TRP A 109 -14.30 28.18 -0.61
CA TRP A 109 -12.90 28.05 -1.02
C TRP A 109 -12.59 26.62 -1.44
N ARG A 110 -11.90 26.44 -2.56
CA ARG A 110 -11.35 25.14 -2.94
C ARG A 110 -9.88 25.08 -2.60
N THR A 111 -9.48 24.00 -1.94
CA THR A 111 -8.09 23.68 -1.65
C THR A 111 -7.49 22.93 -2.81
N PHE A 112 -6.36 23.40 -3.27
CA PHE A 112 -5.55 22.66 -4.23
C PHE A 112 -4.31 22.16 -3.51
N PHE A 113 -4.24 20.84 -3.32
CA PHE A 113 -3.06 20.21 -2.82
C PHE A 113 -2.07 19.99 -3.89
N VAL A 114 -0.88 20.22 -3.48
CA VAL A 114 0.24 19.97 -4.30
C VAL A 114 1.21 19.08 -3.55
N LYS A 115 1.59 18.03 -4.21
CA LYS A 115 2.38 16.93 -3.72
C LYS A 115 3.47 17.36 -2.74
N SER A 116 3.38 16.91 -1.48
CA SER A 116 4.47 16.87 -0.54
C SER A 116 5.19 15.54 -0.70
N GLN A 117 6.51 15.51 -0.74
CA GLN A 117 7.24 14.24 -0.77
C GLN A 117 7.16 13.46 0.55
N LEU A 118 6.74 14.10 1.63
CA LEU A 118 6.59 13.46 2.94
C LEU A 118 5.26 12.72 3.10
N HIS A 119 4.22 13.19 2.45
CA HIS A 119 2.90 12.54 2.48
C HIS A 119 2.32 12.63 1.08
N ASP A 120 2.04 11.51 0.46
CA ASP A 120 1.23 11.43 -0.74
C ASP A 120 -0.20 11.90 -0.37
N THR A 121 -0.39 13.22 -0.29
CA THR A 121 -1.72 13.82 -0.17
C THR A 121 -2.38 13.66 -1.51
N VAL A 122 -3.05 12.57 -1.66
CA VAL A 122 -3.83 12.28 -2.84
C VAL A 122 -5.18 12.92 -2.66
N ASP A 123 -5.68 13.55 -3.71
CA ASP A 123 -7.05 14.05 -3.77
C ASP A 123 -7.98 12.82 -3.87
N ILE A 124 -8.48 12.39 -2.72
CA ILE A 124 -9.42 11.26 -2.64
C ILE A 124 -10.78 11.73 -3.14
N PRO A 125 -11.45 10.97 -4.02
CA PRO A 125 -12.80 11.29 -4.46
C PRO A 125 -13.76 11.53 -3.29
N GLU A 126 -14.59 12.57 -3.40
CA GLU A 126 -15.50 12.99 -2.33
C GLU A 126 -16.51 11.89 -1.95
N ASP A 127 -16.91 11.07 -2.89
CA ASP A 127 -17.81 9.94 -2.65
C ASP A 127 -17.18 8.88 -1.74
N ILE A 128 -15.89 8.58 -1.89
CA ILE A 128 -15.14 7.64 -1.03
C ILE A 128 -15.02 8.19 0.40
N LEU A 129 -14.68 9.47 0.53
CA LEU A 129 -14.60 10.13 1.84
C LEU A 129 -15.97 10.17 2.52
N THR A 130 -17.01 10.53 1.76
CA THR A 130 -18.39 10.59 2.25
C THR A 130 -18.89 9.21 2.63
N HIS A 131 -18.56 8.16 1.88
CA HIS A 131 -18.92 6.77 2.21
C HIS A 131 -18.27 6.34 3.53
N THR A 132 -16.96 6.59 3.69
CA THR A 132 -16.23 6.30 4.93
C THR A 132 -16.85 7.01 6.15
N CYS A 133 -17.20 8.30 6.00
CA CYS A 133 -17.89 9.08 7.03
C CYS A 133 -19.29 8.54 7.32
N SER A 134 -20.02 8.19 6.26
CA SER A 134 -21.40 7.68 6.34
C SER A 134 -21.48 6.37 7.11
N GLY A 135 -20.60 5.40 6.80
CA GLY A 135 -20.55 4.13 7.50
C GLY A 135 -20.38 4.31 9.02
N ALA A 136 -19.39 5.11 9.42
CA ALA A 136 -19.14 5.40 10.83
C ALA A 136 -20.31 6.15 11.50
N LEU A 137 -20.88 7.13 10.82
CA LEU A 137 -22.00 7.92 11.36
C LEU A 137 -23.30 7.10 11.50
N LYS A 138 -23.55 6.17 10.58
CA LYS A 138 -24.69 5.24 10.65
C LYS A 138 -24.68 4.44 11.95
N ILE A 139 -23.53 3.90 12.37
CA ILE A 139 -23.36 3.14 13.60
C ILE A 139 -23.82 3.99 14.81
N HIS A 140 -23.26 5.20 14.91
CA HIS A 140 -23.58 6.10 16.02
C HIS A 140 -25.07 6.49 16.07
N ILE A 141 -25.65 6.89 14.94
CA ILE A 141 -27.08 7.26 14.87
C ILE A 141 -27.98 6.06 15.17
N LYS A 142 -27.66 4.89 14.62
CA LYS A 142 -28.40 3.65 14.89
C LYS A 142 -28.51 3.39 16.38
N LYS A 143 -27.37 3.39 17.08
CA LYS A 143 -27.31 3.07 18.51
C LYS A 143 -27.92 4.17 19.36
N THR A 144 -27.58 5.44 19.11
CA THR A 144 -28.03 6.58 19.91
C THR A 144 -29.52 6.84 19.79
N CYS A 145 -30.08 6.69 18.58
CA CYS A 145 -31.51 6.94 18.32
C CYS A 145 -32.35 5.67 18.34
N GLY A 146 -31.77 4.49 18.54
CA GLY A 146 -32.51 3.21 18.57
C GLY A 146 -33.18 2.88 17.24
N LEU A 147 -32.47 3.05 16.12
CA LEU A 147 -32.98 2.79 14.77
C LEU A 147 -32.59 1.39 14.29
N SER A 148 -33.41 0.80 13.41
CA SER A 148 -33.02 -0.40 12.67
C SER A 148 -32.07 -0.08 11.51
N ASP A 149 -31.35 -1.08 11.00
CA ASP A 149 -30.48 -0.91 9.84
C ASP A 149 -31.24 -0.36 8.63
N ALA A 150 -32.41 -0.96 8.29
CA ALA A 150 -33.23 -0.48 7.19
C ALA A 150 -33.69 0.98 7.35
N ALA A 151 -33.99 1.43 8.58
CA ALA A 151 -34.35 2.82 8.81
C ALA A 151 -33.19 3.78 8.65
N VAL A 152 -31.98 3.40 9.12
CA VAL A 152 -30.78 4.20 8.97
C VAL A 152 -30.37 4.25 7.49
N ASP A 153 -30.31 3.12 6.79
CA ASP A 153 -29.93 3.06 5.38
C ASP A 153 -30.89 3.86 4.51
N GLY A 154 -32.21 3.71 4.73
CA GLY A 154 -33.18 4.52 4.03
C GLY A 154 -33.07 6.01 4.32
N TYR A 155 -32.67 6.41 5.53
CA TYR A 155 -32.42 7.81 5.87
C TYR A 155 -31.18 8.36 5.16
N PHE A 156 -30.12 7.58 5.10
CA PHE A 156 -28.86 7.98 4.43
C PHE A 156 -28.93 7.93 2.91
N SER A 157 -29.89 7.21 2.32
CA SER A 157 -30.13 7.20 0.87
C SER A 157 -30.72 8.52 0.33
N PHE A 158 -31.00 9.47 1.20
CA PHE A 158 -31.57 10.81 0.87
C PHE A 158 -32.85 10.78 0.04
N GLY A 159 -33.64 9.68 0.16
CA GLY A 159 -34.91 9.52 -0.55
C GLY A 159 -34.81 8.88 -1.92
N TYR A 160 -33.63 8.39 -2.33
CA TYR A 160 -33.50 7.55 -3.53
C TYR A 160 -34.10 6.16 -3.35
N ALA A 161 -34.19 5.67 -2.11
CA ALA A 161 -34.84 4.40 -1.79
C ALA A 161 -36.27 4.61 -1.28
N LEU A 162 -37.18 3.71 -1.68
CA LEU A 162 -38.50 3.62 -1.08
C LEU A 162 -38.37 2.93 0.28
N PHE A 163 -38.42 3.70 1.36
CA PHE A 163 -38.42 3.17 2.72
C PHE A 163 -39.56 3.78 3.54
N ASP A 164 -39.96 3.06 4.59
CA ASP A 164 -40.96 3.60 5.55
C ASP A 164 -40.29 4.67 6.42
N ASP A 165 -40.60 5.93 6.16
CA ASP A 165 -40.02 7.08 6.86
C ASP A 165 -40.70 7.37 8.23
N THR A 166 -41.71 6.55 8.62
CA THR A 166 -42.50 6.73 9.84
C THR A 166 -41.60 6.78 11.09
N VAL A 167 -40.60 5.88 11.14
CA VAL A 167 -39.66 5.82 12.27
C VAL A 167 -38.77 7.06 12.30
N ILE A 168 -38.24 7.48 11.15
CA ILE A 168 -37.40 8.69 11.03
C ILE A 168 -38.21 9.93 11.40
N ARG A 169 -39.46 10.02 10.95
CA ARG A 169 -40.38 11.10 11.32
C ARG A 169 -40.60 11.17 12.83
N ALA A 170 -40.84 10.04 13.48
CA ALA A 170 -41.03 9.97 14.93
C ALA A 170 -39.76 10.38 15.69
N LYS A 171 -38.57 10.05 15.19
CA LYS A 171 -37.26 10.29 15.79
C LYS A 171 -36.57 11.57 15.30
N ALA A 172 -37.18 12.35 14.40
CA ALA A 172 -36.56 13.47 13.72
C ALA A 172 -35.87 14.49 14.67
N LYS A 173 -36.49 14.81 15.80
CA LYS A 173 -35.95 15.72 16.81
C LYS A 173 -34.71 15.13 17.50
N GLU A 174 -34.73 13.84 17.78
CA GLU A 174 -33.64 13.12 18.44
C GLU A 174 -32.45 13.02 17.50
N ILE A 175 -32.68 12.65 16.23
CA ILE A 175 -31.65 12.58 15.19
C ILE A 175 -31.02 13.96 14.95
N ASP A 176 -31.83 15.02 14.80
CA ASP A 176 -31.30 16.38 14.62
C ASP A 176 -30.46 16.85 15.81
N LYS A 177 -30.88 16.49 17.06
CA LYS A 177 -30.10 16.77 18.24
C LYS A 177 -28.78 16.00 18.25
N THR A 178 -28.78 14.71 17.94
CA THR A 178 -27.58 13.86 17.84
C THR A 178 -26.59 14.44 16.83
N LEU A 179 -27.04 14.76 15.61
CA LEU A 179 -26.20 15.37 14.58
C LEU A 179 -25.68 16.76 14.96
N ARG A 180 -26.45 17.53 15.71
CA ARG A 180 -26.08 18.89 16.14
C ARG A 180 -24.93 18.88 17.16
N TYR A 181 -24.89 17.90 18.07
CA TYR A 181 -23.94 17.83 19.17
C TYR A 181 -22.91 16.72 18.98
N LEU A 182 -22.81 16.18 17.77
CA LEU A 182 -21.86 15.15 17.38
C LEU A 182 -20.44 15.60 17.67
N LYS A 183 -19.65 14.77 18.36
CA LYS A 183 -18.20 14.96 18.48
C LYS A 183 -17.50 14.11 17.42
N PHE A 184 -17.08 14.75 16.37
CA PHE A 184 -16.38 14.10 15.25
C PHE A 184 -14.88 14.41 15.31
N CYS A 185 -14.04 13.39 15.13
CA CYS A 185 -12.59 13.57 15.09
C CYS A 185 -11.97 12.89 13.87
N ASP A 186 -11.03 13.59 13.24
CA ASP A 186 -10.05 13.02 12.32
C ASP A 186 -8.67 13.06 12.98
N ILE A 187 -8.08 11.90 13.22
CA ILE A 187 -6.81 11.76 13.95
C ILE A 187 -5.55 11.84 13.05
N ALA A 188 -5.74 11.98 11.75
CA ALA A 188 -4.71 12.23 10.74
C ALA A 188 -5.26 13.21 9.69
N SER A 189 -5.63 14.39 10.15
CA SER A 189 -6.57 15.27 9.43
C SER A 189 -6.02 15.85 8.13
N GLY A 190 -4.71 15.90 7.98
CA GLY A 190 -4.11 16.60 6.86
C GLY A 190 -4.69 18.01 6.75
N SER A 191 -5.16 18.36 5.58
CA SER A 191 -5.85 19.63 5.31
C SER A 191 -7.34 19.61 5.56
N GLY A 192 -7.92 18.47 5.98
CA GLY A 192 -9.31 18.39 6.38
C GLY A 192 -10.28 17.85 5.35
N GLN A 193 -9.86 17.09 4.36
CA GLN A 193 -10.78 16.50 3.37
C GLN A 193 -11.90 15.67 4.04
N MET A 194 -11.54 14.82 4.99
CA MET A 194 -12.50 14.00 5.75
C MET A 194 -13.46 14.85 6.59
N LEU A 195 -12.94 15.94 7.18
CA LEU A 195 -13.75 16.88 7.96
C LEU A 195 -14.79 17.59 7.09
N HIS A 196 -14.41 18.01 5.88
CA HIS A 196 -15.34 18.64 4.93
C HIS A 196 -16.40 17.66 4.43
N ALA A 197 -16.02 16.42 4.11
CA ALA A 197 -16.96 15.37 3.72
C ALA A 197 -18.00 15.11 4.82
N MET A 198 -17.57 15.00 6.08
CA MET A 198 -18.47 14.83 7.22
C MET A 198 -19.38 16.06 7.40
N ALA A 199 -18.85 17.27 7.27
CA ALA A 199 -19.63 18.49 7.41
C ALA A 199 -20.75 18.58 6.35
N GLY A 200 -20.43 18.27 5.10
CA GLY A 200 -21.40 18.19 4.01
C GLY A 200 -22.46 17.11 4.25
N LEU A 201 -22.04 15.93 4.69
CA LEU A 201 -22.95 14.82 5.02
C LEU A 201 -23.93 15.22 6.14
N VAL A 202 -23.42 15.74 7.26
CA VAL A 202 -24.26 16.16 8.40
C VAL A 202 -25.23 17.27 7.99
N ALA A 203 -24.79 18.23 7.18
CA ALA A 203 -25.65 19.31 6.67
C ALA A 203 -26.80 18.76 5.82
N LYS A 204 -26.51 17.85 4.88
CA LYS A 204 -27.53 17.18 4.04
C LYS A 204 -28.53 16.38 4.88
N LEU A 205 -28.05 15.56 5.83
CA LEU A 205 -28.89 14.77 6.73
C LEU A 205 -29.83 15.68 7.54
N ARG A 206 -29.31 16.75 8.14
CA ARG A 206 -30.14 17.71 8.91
C ARG A 206 -31.12 18.48 8.02
N SER A 207 -30.72 18.81 6.81
CA SER A 207 -31.59 19.43 5.80
C SER A 207 -32.75 18.50 5.43
N GLY A 208 -32.48 17.20 5.26
CA GLY A 208 -33.49 16.17 5.01
C GLY A 208 -34.56 16.06 6.11
N LEU A 209 -34.25 16.39 7.37
CA LEU A 209 -35.19 16.42 8.47
C LEU A 209 -36.15 17.62 8.43
N ASN A 210 -35.91 18.64 7.60
CA ASN A 210 -36.78 19.82 7.52
C ASN A 210 -38.19 19.49 7.07
N LYS A 211 -38.38 18.42 6.30
CA LYS A 211 -39.72 17.91 5.94
C LYS A 211 -40.57 17.51 7.15
N TYR A 212 -39.95 17.18 8.29
CA TYR A 212 -40.63 16.82 9.53
C TYR A 212 -40.60 17.91 10.60
N LEU A 213 -39.51 18.69 10.65
CA LEU A 213 -39.25 19.68 11.69
C LEU A 213 -39.66 21.12 11.27
N GLY A 214 -40.03 21.30 10.02
CA GLY A 214 -40.35 22.59 9.44
C GLY A 214 -39.10 23.30 8.91
N SER A 215 -39.29 24.13 7.86
CA SER A 215 -38.26 24.94 7.28
C SER A 215 -38.27 26.34 7.90
N HIS A 216 -37.18 26.74 8.52
CA HIS A 216 -36.97 28.08 9.06
C HIS A 216 -35.72 28.68 8.41
N ALA A 217 -35.56 30.00 8.46
CA ALA A 217 -34.44 30.72 7.85
C ALA A 217 -33.04 30.27 8.38
N ASP A 218 -32.99 29.72 9.60
CA ASP A 218 -31.79 29.19 10.25
C ASP A 218 -31.54 27.70 9.98
N ARG A 219 -32.46 27.01 9.32
CA ARG A 219 -32.34 25.57 8.99
C ARG A 219 -31.93 25.34 7.55
N THR A 220 -30.82 25.92 7.15
CA THR A 220 -30.23 25.74 5.82
C THR A 220 -28.95 24.88 5.90
N GLU A 221 -28.57 24.23 4.81
CA GLU A 221 -27.34 23.45 4.76
C GLU A 221 -26.14 24.31 5.15
N LYS A 222 -26.05 25.55 4.66
CA LYS A 222 -24.99 26.50 5.03
C LYS A 222 -24.91 26.69 6.55
N ASN A 223 -26.05 26.92 7.21
CA ASN A 223 -26.09 27.12 8.66
C ASN A 223 -25.75 25.82 9.42
N PHE A 224 -26.16 24.68 8.92
CA PHE A 224 -25.83 23.39 9.52
C PHE A 224 -24.32 23.08 9.38
N THR A 225 -23.75 23.32 8.18
CA THR A 225 -22.30 23.22 7.97
C THR A 225 -21.55 24.14 8.94
N GLU A 226 -21.93 25.43 9.01
CA GLU A 226 -21.30 26.40 9.90
C GLU A 226 -21.37 25.98 11.38
N GLN A 227 -22.54 25.49 11.84
CA GLN A 227 -22.69 24.97 13.20
C GLN A 227 -21.79 23.78 13.47
N PHE A 228 -21.66 22.87 12.50
CA PHE A 228 -20.85 21.68 12.61
C PHE A 228 -19.35 22.05 12.66
N LEU A 229 -18.89 22.90 11.76
CA LEU A 229 -17.50 23.39 11.73
C LEU A 229 -17.08 24.08 13.03
N THR A 230 -17.99 24.87 13.62
CA THR A 230 -17.69 25.63 14.83
C THR A 230 -17.93 24.87 16.14
N GLY A 231 -18.72 23.80 16.13
CA GLY A 231 -19.20 23.13 17.35
C GLY A 231 -18.77 21.67 17.54
N SER A 232 -18.57 20.95 16.46
CA SER A 232 -18.54 19.47 16.48
C SER A 232 -17.19 18.86 16.04
N LEU A 233 -16.33 19.63 15.36
CA LEU A 233 -15.09 19.13 14.80
C LEU A 233 -13.94 19.11 15.78
N TYR A 234 -13.19 18.03 15.74
CA TYR A 234 -11.89 17.84 16.36
C TYR A 234 -10.92 17.27 15.32
N ALA A 235 -9.67 17.65 15.41
CA ALA A 235 -8.65 17.10 14.53
C ALA A 235 -7.29 17.07 15.22
N SER A 236 -6.48 16.08 14.85
CA SER A 236 -5.05 16.08 15.16
C SER A 236 -4.25 15.73 13.93
N ASP A 237 -3.04 16.28 13.86
CA ASP A 237 -2.07 15.89 12.85
C ASP A 237 -0.66 16.03 13.40
N TYR A 238 0.25 15.21 12.92
CA TYR A 238 1.68 15.31 13.21
C TYR A 238 2.35 16.45 12.43
N ASP A 239 1.79 16.79 11.25
CA ASP A 239 2.24 17.94 10.46
C ASP A 239 1.56 19.22 10.91
N ALA A 240 2.33 20.06 11.60
CA ALA A 240 1.85 21.38 12.06
C ALA A 240 1.41 22.27 10.90
N GLY A 241 2.06 22.15 9.73
CA GLY A 241 1.72 22.91 8.52
C GLY A 241 0.35 22.53 7.98
N ALA A 242 0.08 21.24 7.85
CA ALA A 242 -1.21 20.72 7.42
C ALA A 242 -2.34 21.18 8.35
N LEU A 243 -2.12 21.11 9.67
CA LEU A 243 -3.09 21.53 10.66
C LEU A 243 -3.37 23.05 10.61
N GLU A 244 -2.37 23.89 10.36
CA GLU A 244 -2.57 25.33 10.20
C GLU A 244 -3.30 25.67 8.88
N ILE A 245 -3.09 24.89 7.82
CA ILE A 245 -3.89 24.97 6.60
C ILE A 245 -5.35 24.67 6.92
N LEU A 246 -5.62 23.56 7.58
CA LEU A 246 -6.95 23.17 8.02
C LEU A 246 -7.62 24.30 8.82
N LYS A 247 -6.98 24.81 9.88
CA LYS A 247 -7.52 25.91 10.69
C LYS A 247 -7.82 27.14 9.87
N THR A 248 -6.99 27.43 8.87
CA THR A 248 -7.18 28.58 8.02
C THR A 248 -8.37 28.40 7.07
N MET A 249 -8.51 27.20 6.48
CA MET A 249 -9.68 26.87 5.65
C MET A 249 -10.97 26.99 6.44
N LEU A 250 -11.01 26.38 7.62
CA LEU A 250 -12.20 26.46 8.48
C LEU A 250 -12.57 27.92 8.83
N ARG A 251 -11.57 28.80 9.05
CA ARG A 251 -11.81 30.23 9.28
C ARG A 251 -12.30 30.99 8.04
N MET A 252 -12.10 30.44 6.86
CA MET A 252 -12.63 31.00 5.61
C MET A 252 -14.06 30.53 5.32
N ASP A 253 -14.42 29.36 5.78
CA ASP A 253 -15.75 28.77 5.60
C ASP A 253 -16.80 29.37 6.55
N THR A 254 -16.39 30.10 7.59
CA THR A 254 -17.29 30.73 8.54
C THR A 254 -16.75 32.02 9.13
N ASP A 255 -17.65 33.00 9.32
CA ASP A 255 -17.31 34.24 10.03
C ASP A 255 -17.32 34.06 11.56
N LYS A 256 -17.74 32.89 12.06
CA LYS A 256 -17.75 32.56 13.48
C LYS A 256 -16.36 32.18 13.99
N LYS A 257 -16.14 32.43 15.26
CA LYS A 257 -14.90 32.04 15.92
C LYS A 257 -14.81 30.51 16.06
N ILE A 258 -13.74 29.94 15.55
CA ILE A 258 -13.37 28.53 15.73
C ILE A 258 -12.54 28.41 17.00
N ASP A 259 -12.79 27.35 17.78
CA ASP A 259 -12.00 27.05 18.96
C ASP A 259 -10.75 26.24 18.56
N ASP A 260 -9.60 26.92 18.48
CA ASP A 260 -8.32 26.33 18.07
C ASP A 260 -7.87 25.16 18.96
N ARG A 261 -8.38 25.04 20.19
CA ARG A 261 -8.04 23.93 21.10
C ARG A 261 -8.54 22.58 20.64
N ARG A 262 -9.45 22.54 19.66
CA ARG A 262 -9.97 21.31 19.04
C ARG A 262 -9.08 20.75 17.95
N PHE A 263 -8.08 21.53 17.52
CA PHE A 263 -7.17 21.21 16.45
C PHE A 263 -5.76 21.13 17.01
N VAL A 264 -5.36 19.90 17.38
CA VAL A 264 -4.18 19.69 18.21
C VAL A 264 -3.02 19.13 17.36
N TRP A 265 -1.91 19.84 17.40
CA TRP A 265 -0.67 19.36 16.81
C TRP A 265 0.03 18.40 17.76
N GLY A 266 0.45 17.24 17.25
CA GLY A 266 1.19 16.25 18.02
C GLY A 266 1.10 14.86 17.43
N ASN A 267 1.73 13.91 18.10
CA ASN A 267 1.68 12.51 17.67
C ASN A 267 0.63 11.73 18.46
N ILE A 268 -0.56 11.59 17.90
CA ILE A 268 -1.69 10.90 18.53
C ILE A 268 -1.39 9.44 18.90
N LEU A 269 -0.42 8.80 18.25
CA LEU A 269 -0.03 7.43 18.56
C LEU A 269 0.75 7.30 19.85
N THR A 270 1.46 8.36 20.26
CA THR A 270 2.37 8.34 21.42
C THR A 270 2.00 9.34 22.50
N GLU A 271 0.99 10.18 22.27
CA GLU A 271 0.56 11.26 23.14
C GLU A 271 -0.95 11.22 23.36
N ASP A 272 -1.42 11.65 24.52
CA ASP A 272 -2.84 11.87 24.78
C ASP A 272 -3.21 13.31 24.43
N LEU A 273 -3.41 13.56 23.12
CA LEU A 273 -3.64 14.91 22.61
C LEU A 273 -5.00 15.50 23.01
N PHE A 274 -5.94 14.70 23.46
CA PHE A 274 -7.31 15.12 23.79
C PHE A 274 -7.66 14.88 25.26
N GLU A 275 -6.67 14.68 26.12
CA GLU A 275 -6.83 14.58 27.59
C GLU A 275 -7.90 13.55 28.02
N GLY A 276 -7.87 12.36 27.42
CA GLY A 276 -8.82 11.28 27.70
C GLY A 276 -10.23 11.48 27.09
N MET A 277 -10.43 12.48 26.25
CA MET A 277 -11.71 12.68 25.54
C MET A 277 -11.97 11.53 24.57
N LEU A 278 -13.21 11.06 24.53
CA LEU A 278 -13.70 10.13 23.54
C LEU A 278 -14.66 10.83 22.57
N PHE A 279 -14.74 10.29 21.35
CA PHE A 279 -15.51 10.85 20.25
C PHE A 279 -16.71 9.94 19.88
N ASP A 280 -17.75 10.55 19.36
CA ASP A 280 -18.93 9.81 18.91
C ASP A 280 -18.66 9.13 17.55
N VAL A 281 -17.87 9.79 16.71
CA VAL A 281 -17.46 9.28 15.40
C VAL A 281 -16.02 9.69 15.11
N ILE A 282 -15.24 8.73 14.62
CA ILE A 282 -13.93 8.96 14.03
C ILE A 282 -13.98 8.50 12.58
N ALA A 283 -13.57 9.38 11.65
CA ALA A 283 -13.23 8.97 10.30
C ALA A 283 -11.87 9.55 9.94
N THR A 284 -10.98 8.74 9.37
CA THR A 284 -9.60 9.12 9.14
C THR A 284 -8.98 8.42 7.93
N ASN A 285 -8.06 9.12 7.27
CA ASN A 285 -7.21 8.57 6.21
C ASN A 285 -5.73 8.71 6.64
N PRO A 286 -5.19 7.74 7.37
CA PRO A 286 -3.85 7.83 7.93
C PRO A 286 -2.75 7.75 6.87
N PRO A 287 -1.56 8.32 7.16
CA PRO A 287 -0.43 8.32 6.23
C PRO A 287 0.11 6.91 5.97
N HIS A 288 0.47 6.66 4.70
CA HIS A 288 1.06 5.41 4.24
C HIS A 288 2.58 5.48 4.38
N MET A 289 3.09 5.21 5.57
CA MET A 289 4.54 5.22 5.87
C MET A 289 5.00 3.82 6.26
N LYS A 290 6.14 3.42 5.70
CA LYS A 290 6.81 2.18 6.05
C LYS A 290 7.64 2.37 7.32
N GLN A 291 7.89 1.29 8.04
CA GLN A 291 8.55 1.32 9.34
C GLN A 291 9.90 2.05 9.38
N ASP A 292 10.69 1.97 8.31
CA ASP A 292 11.98 2.66 8.24
C ASP A 292 11.83 4.19 8.31
N GLU A 293 10.68 4.73 7.90
CA GLU A 293 10.37 6.17 7.83
C GLU A 293 9.95 6.76 9.19
N PHE A 294 9.47 5.92 10.13
CA PHE A 294 9.07 6.33 11.48
C PHE A 294 9.78 5.55 12.60
N SER A 295 10.96 5.02 12.33
CA SER A 295 11.74 4.22 13.27
C SER A 295 12.03 4.93 14.61
N PHE A 296 12.00 6.25 14.65
CA PHE A 296 12.24 7.09 15.84
C PHE A 296 11.15 7.00 16.94
N ILE A 297 9.94 6.49 16.62
CA ILE A 297 8.87 6.28 17.60
C ILE A 297 8.59 4.80 17.87
N LYS A 298 9.34 3.90 17.26
CA LYS A 298 9.07 2.46 17.28
C LYS A 298 8.90 1.87 18.68
N GLU A 299 9.78 2.21 19.60
CA GLU A 299 9.72 1.72 20.99
C GLU A 299 8.41 2.08 21.70
N LYS A 300 7.84 3.27 21.36
CA LYS A 300 6.55 3.71 21.92
C LYS A 300 5.35 2.98 21.32
N LEU A 301 5.52 2.32 20.18
CA LEU A 301 4.47 1.58 19.50
C LEU A 301 4.38 0.10 19.93
N GLU A 302 5.34 -0.38 20.73
CA GLU A 302 5.36 -1.79 21.19
C GLU A 302 4.15 -2.20 22.04
N SER A 303 3.44 -1.23 22.61
CA SER A 303 2.21 -1.47 23.38
C SER A 303 0.95 -1.71 22.54
N TYR A 304 1.01 -1.44 21.24
CA TYR A 304 -0.12 -1.68 20.35
C TYR A 304 -0.25 -3.15 20.00
N ALA A 305 -1.48 -3.66 19.93
CA ALA A 305 -1.77 -5.03 19.51
C ALA A 305 -1.34 -5.29 18.05
N SER A 306 -1.42 -4.26 17.21
CA SER A 306 -0.95 -4.28 15.81
C SER A 306 0.57 -4.26 15.65
N PHE A 307 1.35 -4.20 16.76
CA PHE A 307 2.80 -4.08 16.67
C PHE A 307 3.46 -5.32 16.06
N SER A 308 4.28 -5.09 15.05
CA SER A 308 5.31 -6.00 14.58
C SER A 308 6.51 -5.22 14.03
N HIS A 309 7.63 -5.90 13.80
CA HIS A 309 8.84 -5.23 13.30
C HIS A 309 8.70 -4.60 11.91
N ASN A 310 7.65 -4.95 11.16
CA ASN A 310 7.43 -4.49 9.77
C ASN A 310 6.04 -3.87 9.57
N THR A 311 5.30 -3.54 10.63
CA THR A 311 3.95 -2.97 10.53
C THR A 311 4.00 -1.56 9.95
N ASP A 312 3.18 -1.28 8.95
CA ASP A 312 3.02 0.05 8.38
C ASP A 312 2.25 0.98 9.34
N LEU A 313 2.52 2.28 9.27
CA LEU A 313 2.06 3.27 10.25
C LEU A 313 0.53 3.32 10.36
N TYR A 314 -0.20 3.19 9.27
CA TYR A 314 -1.67 3.26 9.26
C TYR A 314 -2.36 2.17 10.09
N CYS A 315 -1.69 1.03 10.35
CA CYS A 315 -2.23 -0.02 11.22
C CYS A 315 -2.40 0.47 12.67
N TYR A 316 -1.45 1.24 13.16
CA TYR A 316 -1.51 1.84 14.51
C TYR A 316 -2.59 2.91 14.61
N TYR A 317 -2.77 3.71 13.54
CA TYR A 317 -3.87 4.68 13.47
C TYR A 317 -5.23 4.00 13.49
N ALA A 318 -5.40 2.90 12.76
CA ALA A 318 -6.63 2.12 12.78
C ALA A 318 -6.93 1.61 14.20
N GLU A 319 -5.96 0.98 14.89
CA GLU A 319 -6.13 0.54 16.28
C GLU A 319 -6.45 1.71 17.21
N LYS A 320 -5.73 2.84 17.08
CA LYS A 320 -5.94 4.04 17.89
C LYS A 320 -7.35 4.62 17.72
N ALA A 321 -7.89 4.62 16.49
CA ALA A 321 -9.23 5.11 16.20
C ALA A 321 -10.30 4.35 17.00
N PHE A 322 -10.22 3.02 17.04
CA PHE A 322 -11.13 2.20 17.86
C PHE A 322 -10.98 2.46 19.37
N GLY A 323 -9.80 2.84 19.82
CA GLY A 323 -9.55 3.19 21.23
C GLY A 323 -10.05 4.57 21.65
N LEU A 324 -10.39 5.44 20.70
CA LEU A 324 -10.80 6.84 20.97
C LEU A 324 -12.29 7.08 20.77
N VAL A 325 -13.09 6.08 20.40
CA VAL A 325 -14.56 6.23 20.28
C VAL A 325 -15.28 5.85 21.55
N THR A 326 -16.42 6.51 21.78
CA THR A 326 -17.35 6.17 22.85
C THR A 326 -17.97 4.78 22.60
N GLU A 327 -18.56 4.18 23.63
CA GLU A 327 -19.40 2.98 23.45
C GLU A 327 -20.55 3.31 22.48
N GLY A 328 -20.68 2.52 21.42
CA GLY A 328 -21.62 2.80 20.32
C GLY A 328 -21.18 3.91 19.38
N GLY A 329 -19.98 4.39 19.53
CA GLY A 329 -19.36 5.30 18.56
C GLY A 329 -18.87 4.54 17.32
N GLY A 330 -18.89 5.22 16.16
CA GLY A 330 -18.48 4.64 14.90
C GLY A 330 -17.09 5.04 14.46
N VAL A 331 -16.38 4.10 13.84
CA VAL A 331 -15.06 4.28 13.25
C VAL A 331 -15.12 4.00 11.76
N GLY A 332 -14.56 4.92 10.95
CA GLY A 332 -14.30 4.74 9.53
C GLY A 332 -12.83 4.98 9.21
N VAL A 333 -12.15 4.03 8.60
CA VAL A 333 -10.75 4.17 8.24
C VAL A 333 -10.56 3.87 6.76
N LEU A 334 -10.02 4.84 6.04
CA LEU A 334 -9.59 4.69 4.65
C LEU A 334 -8.08 4.44 4.64
N MET A 335 -7.63 3.27 4.27
CA MET A 335 -6.22 2.89 4.34
C MET A 335 -5.84 1.87 3.25
N SER A 336 -4.54 1.62 3.06
CA SER A 336 -4.10 0.55 2.14
C SER A 336 -4.73 -0.78 2.51
N ASN A 337 -5.14 -1.57 1.51
CA ASN A 337 -5.71 -2.91 1.74
C ASN A 337 -4.66 -3.99 2.05
N ARG A 338 -3.36 -3.67 2.00
CA ARG A 338 -2.26 -4.64 2.19
C ARG A 338 -2.28 -5.32 3.55
N TRP A 339 -2.75 -4.63 4.60
CA TRP A 339 -2.84 -5.20 5.94
C TRP A 339 -3.72 -6.45 6.00
N MET A 340 -4.70 -6.56 5.11
CA MET A 340 -5.60 -7.72 5.09
C MET A 340 -4.87 -9.02 4.74
N ARG A 341 -3.84 -8.96 3.88
CA ARG A 341 -3.15 -10.15 3.34
C ARG A 341 -1.70 -10.29 3.79
N SER A 342 -1.06 -9.21 4.26
CA SER A 342 0.36 -9.24 4.63
C SER A 342 0.60 -9.78 6.04
N GLY A 343 1.79 -10.38 6.24
CA GLY A 343 2.19 -10.88 7.56
C GLY A 343 2.27 -9.79 8.63
N TYR A 344 2.64 -8.55 8.27
CA TYR A 344 2.69 -7.44 9.23
C TYR A 344 1.30 -6.97 9.69
N GLY A 345 0.26 -7.28 8.94
CA GLY A 345 -1.12 -6.96 9.30
C GLY A 345 -1.76 -7.91 10.32
N ALA A 346 -1.10 -9.02 10.68
CA ALA A 346 -1.68 -10.05 11.54
C ALA A 346 -2.13 -9.49 12.90
N GLY A 347 -1.33 -8.62 13.53
CA GLY A 347 -1.69 -7.99 14.81
C GLY A 347 -2.93 -7.11 14.69
N LEU A 348 -3.05 -6.34 13.61
CA LEU A 348 -4.24 -5.52 13.36
C LEU A 348 -5.48 -6.41 13.10
N ARG A 349 -5.35 -7.48 12.29
CA ARG A 349 -6.45 -8.43 12.05
C ARG A 349 -6.92 -9.08 13.34
N HIS A 350 -5.99 -9.52 14.18
CA HIS A 350 -6.30 -10.07 15.50
C HIS A 350 -7.05 -9.06 16.39
N PHE A 351 -6.60 -7.81 16.42
CA PHE A 351 -7.28 -6.74 17.15
C PHE A 351 -8.70 -6.51 16.62
N LEU A 352 -8.84 -6.39 15.31
CA LEU A 352 -10.12 -6.10 14.65
C LEU A 352 -11.11 -7.26 14.73
N SER A 353 -10.65 -8.52 14.77
CA SER A 353 -11.53 -9.69 14.95
C SER A 353 -12.27 -9.68 16.30
N GLN A 354 -11.81 -8.89 17.27
CA GLN A 354 -12.46 -8.70 18.57
C GLN A 354 -13.38 -7.48 18.62
N LYS A 355 -13.53 -6.76 17.50
CA LYS A 355 -14.35 -5.54 17.37
C LYS A 355 -15.57 -5.80 16.48
N ASN A 356 -16.57 -4.96 16.63
CA ASN A 356 -17.73 -5.00 15.75
C ASN A 356 -17.38 -4.35 14.39
N ILE A 357 -16.90 -5.14 13.46
CA ILE A 357 -16.68 -4.70 12.09
C ILE A 357 -17.99 -4.87 11.33
N THR A 358 -18.52 -3.78 10.78
CA THR A 358 -19.81 -3.78 10.07
C THR A 358 -19.65 -3.77 8.56
N GLU A 359 -18.58 -3.15 8.04
CA GLU A 359 -18.37 -3.04 6.60
C GLU A 359 -16.88 -3.03 6.26
N ILE A 360 -16.56 -3.71 5.16
CA ILE A 360 -15.24 -3.70 4.53
C ILE A 360 -15.44 -3.49 3.03
N VAL A 361 -14.80 -2.44 2.48
CA VAL A 361 -14.70 -2.25 1.02
C VAL A 361 -13.25 -2.46 0.63
N ASP A 362 -12.98 -3.48 -0.17
CA ASP A 362 -11.65 -3.80 -0.69
C ASP A 362 -11.55 -3.39 -2.17
N TYR A 363 -10.71 -2.41 -2.47
CA TYR A 363 -10.43 -2.02 -3.86
C TYR A 363 -9.55 -3.04 -4.59
N ALA A 364 -9.33 -4.22 -4.01
CA ALA A 364 -8.52 -5.29 -4.60
C ALA A 364 -7.18 -4.77 -5.14
N ASN A 365 -7.02 -4.77 -6.46
CA ASN A 365 -5.84 -4.27 -7.16
C ASN A 365 -6.12 -2.97 -7.94
N ILE A 366 -7.31 -2.42 -7.76
CA ILE A 366 -7.76 -1.23 -8.48
C ILE A 366 -7.41 0.00 -7.65
N PRO A 367 -6.49 0.87 -8.11
CA PRO A 367 -6.27 2.13 -7.44
C PRO A 367 -7.50 3.03 -7.63
N PRO A 368 -8.14 3.49 -6.54
CA PRO A 368 -9.36 4.30 -6.62
C PRO A 368 -9.12 5.69 -7.23
N VAL A 369 -7.87 6.07 -7.41
CA VAL A 369 -7.47 7.39 -7.92
C VAL A 369 -6.34 7.26 -8.92
N LYS A 370 -6.45 7.96 -10.06
CA LYS A 370 -5.35 8.05 -11.03
C LYS A 370 -4.11 8.67 -10.38
N GLY A 371 -3.00 7.94 -10.40
CA GLY A 371 -1.71 8.39 -9.83
C GLY A 371 -1.38 7.78 -8.46
N ILE A 372 -2.30 7.10 -7.80
CA ILE A 372 -1.98 6.24 -6.66
C ILE A 372 -1.71 4.83 -7.17
N SER A 373 -0.60 4.26 -6.72
CA SER A 373 -0.25 2.87 -7.04
C SER A 373 -0.66 1.88 -5.93
N THR A 374 -1.23 2.39 -4.83
CA THR A 374 -1.57 1.56 -3.66
C THR A 374 -3.07 1.36 -3.63
N PRO A 375 -3.57 0.12 -3.74
CA PRO A 375 -4.98 -0.18 -3.53
C PRO A 375 -5.41 0.17 -2.11
N LEU A 376 -6.63 0.67 -1.96
CA LEU A 376 -7.18 1.09 -0.70
C LEU A 376 -8.21 0.09 -0.16
N SER A 377 -8.57 0.26 1.10
CA SER A 377 -9.73 -0.36 1.73
C SER A 377 -10.44 0.66 2.61
N ILE A 378 -11.76 0.53 2.70
CA ILE A 378 -12.56 1.21 3.71
C ILE A 378 -12.90 0.19 4.78
N LEU A 379 -12.62 0.51 6.02
CA LEU A 379 -12.97 -0.29 7.19
C LEU A 379 -13.96 0.50 8.04
N VAL A 380 -15.13 -0.06 8.31
CA VAL A 380 -16.13 0.54 9.17
C VAL A 380 -16.45 -0.39 10.34
N GLY A 381 -16.52 0.17 11.55
CA GLY A 381 -16.85 -0.62 12.73
C GLY A 381 -17.02 0.21 14.00
N SER A 382 -17.15 -0.46 15.12
CA SER A 382 -17.20 0.14 16.45
C SER A 382 -16.39 -0.66 17.47
N ASN A 383 -16.16 -0.06 18.64
CA ASN A 383 -15.47 -0.74 19.74
C ASN A 383 -16.38 -1.70 20.53
N ASP A 384 -17.57 -1.98 20.03
CA ASP A 384 -18.49 -2.96 20.61
C ASP A 384 -18.03 -4.40 20.35
N ALA A 385 -18.67 -5.38 20.98
CA ALA A 385 -18.44 -6.79 20.71
C ALA A 385 -18.85 -7.15 19.27
N PRO A 386 -18.17 -8.13 18.63
CA PRO A 386 -18.47 -8.55 17.27
C PRO A 386 -19.94 -8.91 17.02
N SER A 387 -20.48 -8.47 15.90
CA SER A 387 -21.76 -8.98 15.36
C SER A 387 -21.55 -10.33 14.66
N GLU A 388 -22.65 -10.99 14.26
CA GLU A 388 -22.54 -12.25 13.51
C GLU A 388 -22.06 -12.02 12.07
N ASP A 389 -22.49 -10.91 11.47
CA ASP A 389 -22.33 -10.62 10.04
C ASP A 389 -21.50 -9.35 9.79
N VAL A 390 -20.74 -9.36 8.69
CA VAL A 390 -19.96 -8.24 8.15
C VAL A 390 -20.35 -8.06 6.68
N SER A 391 -20.64 -6.83 6.27
CA SER A 391 -20.81 -6.49 4.86
C SER A 391 -19.44 -6.37 4.19
N VAL A 392 -19.24 -7.06 3.09
CA VAL A 392 -17.96 -7.03 2.34
C VAL A 392 -18.25 -6.72 0.88
N THR A 393 -17.53 -5.76 0.33
CA THR A 393 -17.57 -5.41 -1.08
C THR A 393 -16.17 -5.46 -1.64
N VAL A 394 -15.97 -6.22 -2.72
CA VAL A 394 -14.75 -6.18 -3.53
C VAL A 394 -15.02 -5.32 -4.75
N VAL A 395 -14.24 -4.26 -4.92
CA VAL A 395 -14.39 -3.36 -6.08
C VAL A 395 -13.65 -3.97 -7.27
N GLU A 396 -14.42 -4.36 -8.28
CA GLU A 396 -13.90 -4.96 -9.52
C GLU A 396 -13.95 -3.99 -10.71
N ASP A 397 -14.59 -2.84 -10.56
CA ASP A 397 -14.72 -1.81 -11.58
C ASP A 397 -14.18 -0.47 -11.08
N ALA A 398 -13.14 0.04 -11.76
CA ALA A 398 -12.54 1.34 -11.45
C ALA A 398 -13.41 2.53 -11.88
N ASP A 399 -14.31 2.33 -12.82
CA ASP A 399 -15.12 3.39 -13.45
C ASP A 399 -16.50 3.53 -12.79
N HIS A 400 -16.70 2.98 -11.56
CA HIS A 400 -17.94 3.21 -10.82
C HIS A 400 -18.16 4.72 -10.58
N GLU A 401 -19.39 5.18 -10.81
CA GLU A 401 -19.75 6.60 -10.65
C GLU A 401 -19.81 7.03 -9.17
N ASN A 402 -20.16 6.10 -8.27
CA ASN A 402 -20.34 6.38 -6.85
C ASN A 402 -20.14 5.11 -6.02
N ILE A 403 -19.21 5.14 -5.07
CA ILE A 403 -18.87 3.95 -4.27
C ILE A 403 -20.04 3.50 -3.37
N SER A 404 -20.86 4.40 -2.84
CA SER A 404 -21.99 4.02 -1.98
C SER A 404 -23.04 3.21 -2.75
N LEU A 405 -23.33 3.59 -4.00
CA LEU A 405 -24.24 2.83 -4.86
C LEU A 405 -23.63 1.49 -5.25
N TYR A 406 -22.34 1.47 -5.57
CA TYR A 406 -21.62 0.24 -5.89
C TYR A 406 -21.66 -0.75 -4.71
N VAL A 407 -21.43 -0.28 -3.48
CA VAL A 407 -21.50 -1.09 -2.27
C VAL A 407 -22.93 -1.62 -2.05
N GLU A 408 -23.96 -0.79 -2.24
CA GLU A 408 -25.35 -1.20 -2.10
C GLU A 408 -25.73 -2.34 -3.08
N GLU A 409 -25.17 -2.32 -4.30
CA GLU A 409 -25.46 -3.31 -5.34
C GLU A 409 -24.60 -4.58 -5.24
N GLN A 410 -23.34 -4.46 -4.80
CA GLN A 410 -22.33 -5.53 -4.92
C GLN A 410 -21.90 -6.12 -3.57
N SER A 411 -22.43 -5.61 -2.44
CA SER A 411 -22.02 -6.13 -1.13
C SER A 411 -22.49 -7.56 -0.91
N ALA A 412 -21.63 -8.37 -0.30
CA ALA A 412 -21.91 -9.72 0.16
C ALA A 412 -21.81 -9.79 1.69
N THR A 413 -22.68 -10.57 2.30
CA THR A 413 -22.59 -10.82 3.74
C THR A 413 -21.62 -11.95 4.02
N GLN A 414 -20.65 -11.70 4.91
CA GLN A 414 -19.72 -12.70 5.43
C GLN A 414 -19.96 -12.88 6.92
N THR A 415 -19.71 -14.06 7.45
CA THR A 415 -19.74 -14.25 8.91
C THR A 415 -18.51 -13.60 9.53
N HIS A 416 -18.66 -12.98 10.69
CA HIS A 416 -17.54 -12.37 11.42
C HIS A 416 -16.44 -13.40 11.75
N SER A 417 -16.78 -14.68 11.92
CA SER A 417 -15.83 -15.77 12.13
C SER A 417 -14.89 -16.01 10.95
N ALA A 418 -15.20 -15.51 9.75
CA ALA A 418 -14.31 -15.56 8.59
C ALA A 418 -13.15 -14.55 8.69
N LEU A 419 -13.24 -13.57 9.60
CA LEU A 419 -12.21 -12.58 9.86
C LEU A 419 -11.09 -13.17 10.74
N SER A 420 -10.29 -14.07 10.16
CA SER A 420 -9.22 -14.78 10.87
C SER A 420 -7.91 -13.99 10.93
N ASP A 421 -6.99 -14.39 11.82
CA ASP A 421 -5.66 -13.77 11.93
C ASP A 421 -4.77 -14.08 10.70
N GLU A 422 -5.05 -15.14 9.96
CA GLU A 422 -4.21 -15.63 8.85
C GLU A 422 -4.27 -14.73 7.61
N GLY A 423 -5.40 -14.08 7.37
CA GLY A 423 -5.59 -13.17 6.25
C GLY A 423 -7.07 -13.00 5.92
N TRP A 424 -7.43 -11.80 5.49
CA TRP A 424 -8.78 -11.49 5.02
C TRP A 424 -8.77 -11.42 3.51
N VAL A 425 -9.25 -12.48 2.87
CA VAL A 425 -9.38 -12.59 1.43
C VAL A 425 -10.85 -12.73 1.09
N PHE A 426 -11.38 -11.75 0.42
CA PHE A 426 -12.78 -11.67 0.06
C PHE A 426 -12.93 -12.01 -1.43
N ASP A 427 -12.96 -13.30 -1.72
CA ASP A 427 -13.20 -13.79 -3.06
C ASP A 427 -14.69 -14.15 -3.24
N ALA A 428 -15.15 -14.18 -4.50
CA ALA A 428 -16.45 -14.75 -4.78
C ALA A 428 -16.56 -16.16 -4.18
N GLU A 429 -17.73 -16.55 -3.70
CA GLU A 429 -17.96 -17.82 -2.98
C GLU A 429 -17.37 -19.02 -3.71
N ASP A 430 -17.49 -19.06 -5.04
CA ASP A 430 -16.88 -20.08 -5.91
C ASP A 430 -15.34 -20.11 -5.80
N THR A 431 -14.69 -18.96 -5.69
CA THR A 431 -13.23 -18.85 -5.60
C THR A 431 -12.72 -19.28 -4.24
N ALA A 432 -13.37 -18.88 -3.15
CA ALA A 432 -13.04 -19.30 -1.80
C ALA A 432 -13.20 -20.82 -1.64
N ALA A 433 -14.30 -21.38 -2.14
CA ALA A 433 -14.52 -22.84 -2.15
C ALA A 433 -13.45 -23.57 -2.96
N LEU A 434 -13.01 -23.02 -4.09
CA LEU A 434 -11.95 -23.58 -4.92
C LEU A 434 -10.59 -23.58 -4.20
N LEU A 435 -10.24 -22.46 -3.55
CA LEU A 435 -8.99 -22.37 -2.76
C LEU A 435 -8.95 -23.39 -1.62
N ASN A 436 -10.04 -23.51 -0.86
CA ASN A 436 -10.17 -24.51 0.19
C ASN A 436 -10.02 -25.94 -0.37
N LYS A 437 -10.68 -26.24 -1.48
CA LYS A 437 -10.58 -27.54 -2.16
C LYS A 437 -9.14 -27.85 -2.59
N ILE A 438 -8.42 -26.87 -3.16
CA ILE A 438 -7.01 -27.04 -3.56
C ILE A 438 -6.15 -27.31 -2.34
N THR A 439 -6.36 -26.56 -1.25
CA THR A 439 -5.65 -26.71 0.03
C THR A 439 -5.86 -28.10 0.63
N ASP A 440 -7.10 -28.58 0.71
CA ASP A 440 -7.46 -29.88 1.29
C ASP A 440 -6.88 -31.08 0.50
N ILE A 441 -6.67 -30.91 -0.79
CA ILE A 441 -6.13 -31.97 -1.67
C ILE A 441 -4.61 -32.05 -1.56
N GLY A 442 -3.93 -30.95 -1.33
CA GLY A 442 -2.47 -30.85 -1.23
C GLY A 442 -1.94 -30.96 0.18
N VAL A 443 -0.64 -31.12 0.31
CA VAL A 443 0.10 -30.86 1.55
C VAL A 443 0.98 -29.63 1.33
N PRO A 444 1.30 -28.85 2.36
CA PRO A 444 2.20 -27.70 2.22
C PRO A 444 3.51 -28.11 1.52
N LEU A 445 4.01 -27.27 0.61
CA LEU A 445 5.29 -27.54 -0.07
C LEU A 445 6.43 -27.77 0.92
N GLU A 446 6.45 -27.06 2.04
CA GLU A 446 7.44 -27.27 3.10
C GLU A 446 7.45 -28.71 3.61
N GLU A 447 6.26 -29.29 3.83
CA GLU A 447 6.14 -30.70 4.21
C GLU A 447 6.53 -31.64 3.07
N TYR A 448 6.17 -31.29 1.82
CA TYR A 448 6.48 -32.09 0.64
C TYR A 448 8.00 -32.24 0.41
N VAL A 449 8.75 -31.16 0.64
CA VAL A 449 10.21 -31.10 0.47
C VAL A 449 11.00 -31.14 1.80
N GLU A 450 10.34 -31.51 2.90
CA GLU A 450 10.97 -31.70 4.23
C GLU A 450 11.72 -30.45 4.72
N GLY A 451 11.13 -29.26 4.56
CA GLY A 451 11.69 -27.98 4.99
C GLY A 451 12.84 -27.46 4.11
N ARG A 452 13.13 -28.09 2.98
CA ARG A 452 14.26 -27.74 2.11
C ARG A 452 13.95 -26.61 1.14
N ILE A 453 13.48 -25.47 1.68
CA ILE A 453 13.21 -24.22 0.96
C ILE A 453 14.12 -23.15 1.55
N TYR A 454 14.93 -22.51 0.70
CA TYR A 454 15.93 -21.56 1.17
C TYR A 454 15.88 -20.27 0.34
N ARG A 455 16.31 -19.18 0.96
CA ARG A 455 16.48 -17.88 0.28
C ARG A 455 17.79 -17.83 -0.47
N GLY A 456 17.85 -17.13 -1.60
CA GLY A 456 19.07 -16.84 -2.31
C GLY A 456 20.07 -15.99 -1.50
N ILE A 457 21.29 -15.87 -1.99
CA ILE A 457 22.42 -15.29 -1.26
C ILE A 457 22.30 -13.77 -1.20
N LEU A 458 22.39 -13.24 0.01
CA LEU A 458 22.51 -11.82 0.28
C LEU A 458 23.98 -11.43 0.41
N THR A 459 24.49 -10.67 -0.55
CA THR A 459 25.89 -10.20 -0.54
C THR A 459 26.10 -8.94 0.27
N GLY A 460 25.05 -8.18 0.53
CA GLY A 460 25.10 -6.86 1.16
C GLY A 460 25.75 -5.77 0.29
N LEU A 461 26.46 -6.13 -0.80
CA LEU A 461 27.06 -5.20 -1.75
C LEU A 461 27.33 -5.90 -3.10
N ASN A 462 26.33 -5.92 -3.96
CA ASN A 462 26.43 -6.61 -5.26
C ASN A 462 27.50 -6.03 -6.18
N GLU A 463 27.84 -4.75 -6.08
CA GLU A 463 28.90 -4.11 -6.88
C GLU A 463 30.25 -4.80 -6.68
N ALA A 464 30.58 -5.15 -5.44
CA ALA A 464 31.84 -5.81 -5.08
C ALA A 464 31.78 -7.33 -5.28
N PHE A 465 30.69 -7.98 -4.83
CA PHE A 465 30.64 -9.43 -4.70
C PHE A 465 29.95 -10.15 -5.86
N ALA A 466 29.37 -9.40 -6.81
CA ALA A 466 28.72 -9.97 -7.99
C ALA A 466 29.19 -9.27 -9.28
N PRO A 467 30.50 -9.32 -9.61
CA PRO A 467 31.04 -8.76 -10.83
C PRO A 467 30.34 -9.36 -12.06
N ASP A 468 30.27 -8.56 -13.12
CA ASP A 468 29.78 -9.04 -14.39
C ASP A 468 30.76 -10.03 -15.05
N ARG A 469 30.29 -10.70 -16.11
CA ARG A 469 31.05 -11.72 -16.81
C ARG A 469 32.38 -11.17 -17.33
N ALA A 470 32.40 -9.97 -17.90
CA ALA A 470 33.60 -9.38 -18.46
C ALA A 470 34.65 -9.07 -17.38
N THR A 471 34.22 -8.58 -16.24
CA THR A 471 35.10 -8.34 -15.06
C THR A 471 35.61 -9.65 -14.49
N ALA A 472 34.74 -10.67 -14.35
CA ALA A 472 35.17 -11.98 -13.86
C ALA A 472 36.17 -12.67 -14.78
N GLU A 473 35.99 -12.59 -16.11
CA GLU A 473 36.94 -13.10 -17.09
C GLU A 473 38.31 -12.40 -16.99
N LYS A 474 38.35 -11.08 -16.82
CA LYS A 474 39.59 -10.33 -16.58
C LYS A 474 40.30 -10.74 -15.27
N ILE A 475 39.52 -10.97 -14.22
CA ILE A 475 40.06 -11.44 -12.93
C ILE A 475 40.71 -12.82 -13.12
N ILE A 476 40.06 -13.75 -13.82
CA ILE A 476 40.57 -15.10 -14.07
C ILE A 476 41.79 -15.07 -15.00
N GLU A 477 41.82 -14.20 -16.01
CA GLU A 477 42.94 -14.00 -16.90
C GLU A 477 44.20 -13.53 -16.15
N LYS A 478 43.99 -12.59 -15.19
CA LYS A 478 45.06 -12.04 -14.36
C LYS A 478 45.53 -13.02 -13.28
N ASP A 479 44.60 -13.77 -12.71
CA ASP A 479 44.86 -14.77 -11.67
C ASP A 479 43.92 -15.99 -11.87
N PRO A 480 44.44 -17.07 -12.53
CA PRO A 480 43.66 -18.28 -12.76
C PRO A 480 43.17 -18.96 -11.48
N ASN A 481 43.83 -18.77 -10.34
CA ASN A 481 43.41 -19.33 -9.05
C ASN A 481 42.08 -18.75 -8.56
N SER A 482 41.78 -17.51 -8.96
CA SER A 482 40.49 -16.84 -8.66
C SER A 482 39.27 -17.60 -9.19
N SER A 483 39.42 -18.45 -10.22
CA SER A 483 38.37 -19.31 -10.75
C SER A 483 37.78 -20.26 -9.68
N LYS A 484 38.57 -20.63 -8.68
CA LYS A 484 38.14 -21.51 -7.58
C LYS A 484 37.12 -20.90 -6.65
N ILE A 485 37.05 -19.57 -6.59
CA ILE A 485 36.14 -18.82 -5.71
C ILE A 485 35.12 -17.96 -6.48
N LEU A 486 35.16 -18.03 -7.81
CA LEU A 486 34.12 -17.40 -8.65
C LEU A 486 33.06 -18.42 -9.02
N ARG A 487 31.83 -18.16 -8.61
CA ARG A 487 30.67 -19.03 -8.88
C ARG A 487 29.71 -18.35 -9.85
N PRO A 488 29.17 -19.06 -10.85
CA PRO A 488 28.11 -18.52 -11.69
C PRO A 488 26.95 -18.04 -10.82
N PHE A 489 26.47 -16.80 -11.06
CA PHE A 489 25.51 -16.13 -10.17
C PHE A 489 24.32 -15.57 -10.93
N LEU A 490 23.11 -15.95 -10.51
CA LEU A 490 21.85 -15.53 -11.07
C LEU A 490 21.20 -14.39 -10.27
N SER A 491 20.60 -13.46 -10.98
CA SER A 491 19.64 -12.50 -10.40
C SER A 491 18.22 -12.98 -10.66
N GLY A 492 17.31 -12.78 -9.73
CA GLY A 492 15.91 -13.25 -9.85
C GLY A 492 15.26 -12.87 -11.17
N ARG A 493 15.45 -11.63 -11.66
CA ARG A 493 14.94 -11.16 -12.95
C ARG A 493 15.40 -11.98 -14.19
N ASN A 494 16.44 -12.80 -14.04
CA ASN A 494 16.98 -13.62 -15.11
C ASN A 494 16.38 -15.02 -15.13
N VAL A 495 15.70 -15.44 -14.08
CA VAL A 495 15.02 -16.74 -14.00
C VAL A 495 13.75 -16.69 -14.85
N LYS A 496 13.57 -17.68 -15.73
CA LYS A 496 12.39 -17.85 -16.57
C LYS A 496 11.83 -19.25 -16.39
N ARG A 497 10.54 -19.42 -16.66
CA ARG A 497 9.89 -20.75 -16.60
C ARG A 497 10.64 -21.77 -17.44
N TYR A 498 10.98 -22.89 -16.84
CA TYR A 498 11.66 -24.06 -17.46
C TYR A 498 13.02 -23.78 -18.11
N ALA A 499 13.51 -22.55 -18.10
CA ALA A 499 14.73 -22.17 -18.82
C ALA A 499 15.87 -21.75 -17.87
N ILE A 500 17.05 -22.29 -18.06
CA ILE A 500 18.27 -21.81 -17.41
C ILE A 500 18.74 -20.58 -18.16
N PRO A 501 18.84 -19.42 -17.48
CA PRO A 501 19.25 -18.18 -18.14
C PRO A 501 20.74 -18.17 -18.42
N THR A 502 21.15 -17.37 -19.41
CA THR A 502 22.56 -17.08 -19.66
C THR A 502 23.22 -16.41 -18.44
N ILE A 503 24.33 -16.94 -17.98
CA ILE A 503 25.08 -16.43 -16.86
C ILE A 503 25.74 -15.11 -17.26
N LYS A 504 25.38 -14.03 -16.55
CA LYS A 504 25.90 -12.67 -16.78
C LYS A 504 26.76 -12.17 -15.63
N LYS A 505 26.72 -12.84 -14.48
CA LYS A 505 27.43 -12.43 -13.26
C LYS A 505 28.10 -13.62 -12.58
N TYR A 506 29.07 -13.34 -11.75
CA TYR A 506 29.77 -14.31 -10.94
C TYR A 506 29.80 -13.85 -9.48
N LEU A 507 29.59 -14.74 -8.54
CA LEU A 507 29.71 -14.49 -7.11
C LEU A 507 31.16 -14.66 -6.67
N VAL A 508 31.72 -13.69 -6.01
CA VAL A 508 32.97 -13.87 -5.24
C VAL A 508 32.60 -14.65 -3.98
N PHE A 509 32.87 -15.95 -4.01
CA PHE A 509 32.42 -16.89 -2.98
C PHE A 509 33.51 -17.09 -1.93
N LEU A 510 33.51 -16.23 -0.94
CA LEU A 510 34.34 -16.30 0.26
C LEU A 510 33.41 -16.40 1.48
N PRO A 511 32.93 -17.61 1.85
CA PRO A 511 32.03 -17.77 2.96
C PRO A 511 32.69 -17.43 4.30
N LYS A 512 31.89 -16.99 5.27
CA LYS A 512 32.34 -16.66 6.62
C LYS A 512 33.26 -17.73 7.20
N GLY A 513 34.42 -17.31 7.73
CA GLY A 513 35.39 -18.17 8.38
C GLY A 513 36.36 -18.88 7.43
N ILE A 514 36.20 -18.75 6.10
CA ILE A 514 37.11 -19.38 5.13
C ILE A 514 38.53 -18.85 5.27
N THR A 515 38.66 -17.56 5.55
CA THR A 515 39.96 -16.91 5.72
C THR A 515 40.76 -17.57 6.86
N ASP A 516 40.17 -17.65 8.04
CA ASP A 516 40.81 -18.26 9.21
C ASP A 516 41.09 -19.77 9.05
N LYS A 517 40.19 -20.45 8.33
CA LYS A 517 40.40 -21.89 8.03
C LYS A 517 41.56 -22.15 7.10
N MET A 518 41.89 -21.22 6.19
CA MET A 518 42.81 -21.46 5.08
C MET A 518 44.14 -20.71 5.23
N ARG A 519 44.21 -19.67 6.05
CA ARG A 519 45.40 -18.78 6.11
C ARG A 519 46.59 -19.38 6.86
N GLY A 520 46.39 -20.37 7.72
CA GLY A 520 47.46 -20.86 8.59
C GLY A 520 47.98 -19.75 9.51
N ASP A 521 49.32 -19.54 9.50
CA ASP A 521 49.98 -18.50 10.29
C ASP A 521 50.04 -17.12 9.59
N MET A 522 49.55 -17.00 8.33
CA MET A 522 49.57 -15.74 7.60
C MET A 522 48.54 -14.75 8.16
N GLY A 523 48.83 -13.46 8.00
CA GLY A 523 47.82 -12.42 8.25
C GLY A 523 46.63 -12.58 7.31
N PRO A 524 45.40 -12.21 7.79
CA PRO A 524 44.18 -12.43 6.99
C PRO A 524 44.22 -11.77 5.61
N GLU A 525 44.65 -10.53 5.54
CA GLU A 525 44.75 -9.76 4.29
C GLU A 525 45.90 -10.26 3.41
N GLU A 526 47.06 -10.61 4.04
CA GLU A 526 48.19 -11.22 3.36
C GLU A 526 47.81 -12.53 2.68
N TRP A 527 46.98 -13.34 3.35
CA TRP A 527 46.44 -14.57 2.76
C TRP A 527 45.59 -14.27 1.53
N LEU A 528 44.63 -13.31 1.61
CA LEU A 528 43.76 -12.97 0.49
C LEU A 528 44.61 -12.47 -0.71
N CYS A 529 45.54 -11.57 -0.45
CA CYS A 529 46.40 -11.01 -1.48
C CYS A 529 47.36 -12.06 -2.10
N SER A 530 47.82 -13.05 -1.31
CA SER A 530 48.70 -14.09 -1.82
C SER A 530 47.98 -15.19 -2.59
N GLN A 531 46.79 -15.58 -2.12
CA GLN A 531 46.02 -16.67 -2.74
C GLN A 531 45.14 -16.23 -3.91
N TYR A 532 44.61 -15.01 -3.84
CA TYR A 532 43.66 -14.46 -4.82
C TYR A 532 43.96 -12.98 -5.12
N PRO A 533 45.14 -12.66 -5.64
CA PRO A 533 45.61 -11.27 -5.82
C PRO A 533 44.68 -10.43 -6.70
N ALA A 534 44.09 -10.99 -7.75
CA ALA A 534 43.17 -10.29 -8.63
C ALA A 534 41.78 -10.02 -7.96
N ILE A 535 41.33 -10.92 -7.09
CA ILE A 535 40.12 -10.71 -6.28
C ILE A 535 40.40 -9.67 -5.20
N ALA A 536 41.55 -9.70 -4.54
CA ALA A 536 41.95 -8.69 -3.55
C ALA A 536 41.93 -7.29 -4.17
N GLU A 537 42.59 -7.13 -5.33
CA GLU A 537 42.62 -5.86 -6.06
C GLU A 537 41.20 -5.40 -6.50
N HIS A 538 40.35 -6.32 -6.94
CA HIS A 538 38.97 -5.99 -7.27
C HIS A 538 38.17 -5.53 -6.04
N LEU A 539 38.27 -6.26 -4.92
CA LEU A 539 37.51 -5.94 -3.70
C LEU A 539 38.03 -4.67 -3.00
N ALA A 540 39.32 -4.37 -3.07
CA ALA A 540 39.93 -3.17 -2.47
C ALA A 540 39.27 -1.87 -2.94
N GLN A 541 38.78 -1.82 -4.19
CA GLN A 541 38.04 -0.68 -4.73
C GLN A 541 36.72 -0.38 -3.96
N PHE A 542 36.22 -1.35 -3.22
CA PHE A 542 34.94 -1.28 -2.48
C PHE A 542 35.15 -1.38 -0.96
N GLU A 543 36.38 -1.39 -0.44
CA GLU A 543 36.67 -1.66 0.97
C GLU A 543 35.89 -0.77 1.92
N GLU A 544 35.79 0.54 1.67
CA GLU A 544 35.08 1.47 2.53
C GLU A 544 33.60 1.11 2.65
N LYS A 545 32.96 0.78 1.53
CA LYS A 545 31.53 0.37 1.51
C LYS A 545 31.35 -1.03 2.09
N ALA A 546 32.24 -1.96 1.73
CA ALA A 546 32.18 -3.35 2.14
C ALA A 546 32.40 -3.53 3.66
N SER A 547 33.26 -2.73 4.27
CA SER A 547 33.52 -2.72 5.71
C SER A 547 32.29 -2.29 6.53
N LYS A 548 31.47 -1.41 5.97
CA LYS A 548 30.23 -0.90 6.60
C LYS A 548 29.04 -1.85 6.46
N ARG A 549 29.15 -2.96 5.69
CA ARG A 549 28.05 -3.93 5.52
C ARG A 549 27.65 -4.57 6.85
N LYS A 550 26.37 -4.70 7.08
CA LYS A 550 25.82 -5.53 8.16
C LYS A 550 25.93 -7.03 7.84
N ASP A 551 25.83 -7.39 6.56
CA ASP A 551 25.81 -8.76 6.02
C ASP A 551 27.23 -9.18 5.56
N LYS A 552 28.20 -9.20 6.48
CA LYS A 552 29.59 -9.66 6.24
C LYS A 552 29.94 -10.84 7.15
N GLY A 553 31.04 -11.54 6.82
CA GLY A 553 31.64 -12.56 7.67
C GLY A 553 32.54 -11.97 8.74
N ASP A 554 33.59 -12.68 9.11
CA ASP A 554 34.55 -12.24 10.11
C ASP A 554 35.44 -11.11 9.56
N TYR A 555 35.66 -11.12 8.26
CA TYR A 555 36.38 -10.11 7.51
C TYR A 555 35.48 -9.38 6.50
N TRP A 556 35.80 -8.16 6.15
CA TRP A 556 35.01 -7.33 5.27
C TRP A 556 34.87 -7.88 3.83
N TRP A 557 35.75 -8.78 3.40
CA TRP A 557 35.70 -9.47 2.11
C TRP A 557 34.90 -10.80 2.17
N GLU A 558 34.52 -11.26 3.33
CA GLU A 558 33.71 -12.48 3.47
C GLU A 558 32.22 -12.23 3.33
N LEU A 559 31.51 -13.23 2.82
CA LEU A 559 30.05 -13.30 2.85
C LEU A 559 29.57 -13.65 4.25
N ARG A 560 28.36 -13.27 4.57
CA ARG A 560 27.70 -13.61 5.84
C ARG A 560 27.61 -15.12 6.05
N SER A 561 27.39 -15.57 7.27
CA SER A 561 27.13 -16.98 7.58
C SER A 561 25.84 -17.45 6.87
N CYS A 562 25.94 -18.60 6.20
CA CYS A 562 24.81 -19.29 5.59
C CYS A 562 25.00 -20.80 5.75
N ARG A 563 24.02 -21.48 6.39
CA ARG A 563 24.13 -22.92 6.72
C ARG A 563 23.87 -23.84 5.52
N TYR A 564 23.35 -23.29 4.44
CA TYR A 564 22.89 -24.04 3.26
C TYR A 564 23.62 -23.64 1.96
N TYR A 565 24.87 -23.16 2.06
CA TYR A 565 25.67 -22.89 0.85
C TYR A 565 25.81 -24.12 -0.06
N GLU A 566 25.93 -25.30 0.53
CA GLU A 566 26.09 -26.56 -0.20
C GLU A 566 24.85 -26.91 -1.05
N GLU A 567 23.65 -26.42 -0.67
CA GLU A 567 22.45 -26.67 -1.45
C GLU A 567 22.45 -25.94 -2.80
N PHE A 568 23.25 -24.88 -2.95
CA PHE A 568 23.43 -24.23 -4.24
C PHE A 568 24.23 -25.05 -5.24
N GLU A 569 25.07 -25.96 -4.78
CA GLU A 569 25.90 -26.82 -5.64
C GLU A 569 25.14 -28.08 -6.12
N LYS A 570 24.02 -28.39 -5.49
CA LYS A 570 23.17 -29.55 -5.81
C LYS A 570 22.11 -29.18 -6.86
N THR A 571 21.50 -30.21 -7.46
CA THR A 571 20.29 -30.04 -8.28
C THR A 571 19.18 -29.43 -7.43
N LYS A 572 18.51 -28.41 -7.97
CA LYS A 572 17.46 -27.65 -7.25
C LYS A 572 16.53 -26.94 -8.20
N ILE A 573 15.36 -26.58 -7.71
CA ILE A 573 14.43 -25.69 -8.40
C ILE A 573 14.70 -24.28 -7.90
N ILE A 574 14.81 -23.30 -8.82
CA ILE A 574 15.02 -21.88 -8.53
C ILE A 574 13.76 -21.12 -8.91
N CYS A 575 13.23 -20.35 -7.96
CA CYS A 575 12.06 -19.47 -8.13
C CYS A 575 12.46 -18.01 -7.89
N PRO A 576 12.15 -17.06 -8.78
CA PRO A 576 12.35 -15.64 -8.52
C PRO A 576 11.34 -15.12 -7.50
N THR A 577 11.75 -14.13 -6.69
CA THR A 577 10.90 -13.56 -5.63
C THR A 577 9.86 -12.56 -6.18
N ILE A 578 10.13 -11.91 -7.31
CA ILE A 578 9.21 -10.93 -7.90
C ILE A 578 8.82 -11.43 -9.29
N VAL A 579 7.55 -11.73 -9.47
CA VAL A 579 7.01 -12.37 -10.68
C VAL A 579 5.62 -11.84 -11.04
N LYS A 580 5.26 -11.88 -12.32
CA LYS A 580 3.86 -11.78 -12.76
C LYS A 580 3.15 -13.14 -12.67
N HIS A 581 3.87 -14.20 -13.02
CA HIS A 581 3.44 -15.60 -12.93
C HIS A 581 4.54 -16.40 -12.26
N ILE A 582 4.21 -17.46 -11.54
CA ILE A 582 5.24 -18.37 -11.00
C ILE A 582 6.17 -18.79 -12.13
N SER A 583 7.45 -18.59 -11.92
CA SER A 583 8.49 -18.87 -12.91
C SER A 583 9.59 -19.70 -12.26
N ALA A 584 9.37 -21.00 -12.22
CA ALA A 584 10.33 -21.95 -11.67
C ALA A 584 11.17 -22.59 -12.78
N THR A 585 12.45 -22.83 -12.48
CA THR A 585 13.35 -23.60 -13.36
C THR A 585 14.19 -24.57 -12.54
N ILE A 586 14.56 -25.71 -13.14
CA ILE A 586 15.46 -26.66 -12.50
C ILE A 586 16.91 -26.34 -12.90
N ASP A 587 17.78 -26.32 -11.93
CA ASP A 587 19.24 -26.14 -12.09
C ASP A 587 19.99 -27.42 -11.75
N THR A 588 20.74 -27.92 -12.72
CA THR A 588 21.62 -29.09 -12.59
C THR A 588 23.11 -28.70 -12.64
N ASN A 589 23.42 -27.41 -12.74
CA ASN A 589 24.77 -26.89 -13.00
C ASN A 589 25.41 -26.24 -11.76
N GLY A 590 24.78 -26.32 -10.60
CA GLY A 590 25.32 -25.74 -9.37
C GLY A 590 25.34 -24.19 -9.38
N LEU A 591 24.30 -23.57 -9.95
CA LEU A 591 24.21 -22.10 -10.03
C LEU A 591 23.90 -21.50 -8.64
N PHE A 592 24.61 -20.47 -8.29
CA PHE A 592 24.29 -19.63 -7.15
C PHE A 592 23.29 -18.54 -7.57
N SER A 593 22.47 -18.07 -6.66
CA SER A 593 21.44 -17.04 -6.96
C SER A 593 21.31 -16.02 -5.83
N ASN A 594 20.91 -14.80 -6.18
CA ASN A 594 20.82 -13.70 -5.23
C ASN A 594 19.55 -13.77 -4.35
N ASP A 595 19.50 -12.92 -3.34
CA ASP A 595 18.40 -12.77 -2.37
C ASP A 595 17.01 -12.48 -2.97
N LYS A 596 16.95 -12.19 -4.27
CA LYS A 596 15.68 -12.08 -5.03
C LYS A 596 15.28 -13.39 -5.69
N THR A 597 15.72 -14.50 -5.14
CA THR A 597 15.31 -15.86 -5.50
C THR A 597 15.07 -16.68 -4.25
N SER A 598 14.25 -17.73 -4.41
CA SER A 598 14.16 -18.86 -3.49
C SER A 598 14.68 -20.09 -4.20
N ILE A 599 15.31 -21.02 -3.46
CA ILE A 599 15.69 -22.34 -3.97
C ILE A 599 14.96 -23.43 -3.21
N ILE A 600 14.51 -24.44 -3.93
CA ILE A 600 13.91 -25.66 -3.38
C ILE A 600 14.86 -26.80 -3.71
N ALA A 601 15.45 -27.44 -2.68
CA ALA A 601 16.42 -28.52 -2.88
C ALA A 601 15.68 -29.82 -3.31
N SER A 602 15.31 -29.88 -4.59
CA SER A 602 14.58 -30.97 -5.22
C SER A 602 14.95 -31.09 -6.69
N ASP A 603 15.00 -32.31 -7.19
CA ASP A 603 15.17 -32.65 -8.62
C ASP A 603 13.87 -33.13 -9.26
N ASP A 604 12.74 -32.96 -8.57
CA ASP A 604 11.43 -33.46 -8.96
C ASP A 604 10.78 -32.62 -10.08
N PHE A 605 10.71 -33.20 -11.29
CA PHE A 605 10.04 -32.60 -12.45
C PHE A 605 8.51 -32.52 -12.30
N TYR A 606 7.89 -33.40 -11.51
CA TYR A 606 6.48 -33.25 -11.15
C TYR A 606 6.25 -31.96 -10.38
N LEU A 607 7.08 -31.72 -9.35
CA LEU A 607 7.02 -30.49 -8.59
C LEU A 607 7.26 -29.26 -9.47
N LEU A 608 8.27 -29.29 -10.36
CA LEU A 608 8.55 -28.23 -11.31
C LEU A 608 7.35 -27.92 -12.21
N GLY A 609 6.73 -28.96 -12.78
CA GLY A 609 5.56 -28.82 -13.64
C GLY A 609 4.34 -28.27 -12.91
N LEU A 610 4.10 -28.76 -11.69
CA LEU A 610 2.99 -28.32 -10.85
C LEU A 610 3.15 -26.85 -10.43
N LEU A 611 4.34 -26.45 -9.97
CA LEU A 611 4.64 -25.05 -9.60
C LEU A 611 4.39 -24.08 -10.76
N ASN A 612 4.73 -24.48 -11.99
CA ASN A 612 4.53 -23.65 -13.17
C ASN A 612 3.12 -23.77 -13.78
N SER A 613 2.21 -24.56 -13.21
CA SER A 613 0.85 -24.70 -13.72
C SER A 613 -0.02 -23.47 -13.44
N ASN A 614 -1.06 -23.27 -14.25
CA ASN A 614 -2.05 -22.20 -14.03
C ASN A 614 -2.74 -22.36 -12.66
N LEU A 615 -2.94 -23.59 -12.19
CA LEU A 615 -3.52 -23.88 -10.87
C LEU A 615 -2.68 -23.30 -9.74
N MET A 616 -1.36 -23.52 -9.75
CA MET A 616 -0.47 -22.98 -8.71
C MET A 616 -0.25 -21.48 -8.88
N ASP A 617 -0.27 -20.96 -10.09
CA ASP A 617 -0.22 -19.52 -10.36
C ASP A 617 -1.46 -18.82 -9.78
N PHE A 618 -2.66 -19.36 -10.04
CA PHE A 618 -3.90 -18.89 -9.46
C PHE A 618 -3.85 -18.88 -7.92
N TYR A 619 -3.43 -19.99 -7.31
CA TYR A 619 -3.31 -20.09 -5.85
C TYR A 619 -2.29 -19.10 -5.28
N MET A 620 -1.12 -19.00 -5.90
CA MET A 620 -0.04 -18.09 -5.48
C MET A 620 -0.49 -16.63 -5.47
N ARG A 621 -1.19 -16.19 -6.50
CA ARG A 621 -1.68 -14.79 -6.59
C ARG A 621 -2.63 -14.43 -5.45
N ARG A 622 -3.33 -15.41 -4.87
CA ARG A 622 -4.24 -15.19 -3.75
C ARG A 622 -3.53 -15.09 -2.40
N ILE A 623 -2.37 -15.72 -2.25
CA ILE A 623 -1.64 -15.74 -0.97
C ILE A 623 -0.43 -14.81 -0.93
N CYS A 624 -0.01 -14.25 -2.06
CA CYS A 624 1.15 -13.37 -2.16
C CYS A 624 0.75 -11.90 -2.17
N THR A 625 1.66 -11.06 -1.67
CA THR A 625 1.49 -9.61 -1.77
C THR A 625 1.68 -9.16 -3.21
N GLU A 626 0.68 -8.50 -3.77
CA GLU A 626 0.80 -7.85 -5.06
C GLU A 626 1.63 -6.58 -4.96
N LEU A 627 2.46 -6.38 -5.97
CA LEU A 627 3.30 -5.20 -6.17
C LEU A 627 2.77 -4.42 -7.38
N LEU A 628 3.49 -3.35 -7.75
CA LEU A 628 3.18 -2.58 -8.95
C LEU A 628 3.18 -3.43 -10.24
N ASN A 629 2.30 -3.10 -11.18
CA ASN A 629 2.22 -3.70 -12.52
C ASN A 629 1.99 -5.22 -12.50
N GLU A 630 1.04 -5.71 -11.69
CA GLU A 630 0.66 -7.13 -11.59
C GLU A 630 1.84 -8.05 -11.20
N HIS A 631 2.80 -7.55 -10.46
CA HIS A 631 3.86 -8.37 -9.91
C HIS A 631 3.50 -8.81 -8.50
N TYR A 632 3.92 -10.02 -8.14
CA TYR A 632 3.72 -10.62 -6.82
C TYR A 632 5.05 -10.87 -6.14
N GLU A 633 5.09 -10.67 -4.81
CA GLU A 633 6.29 -10.98 -4.03
C GLU A 633 6.18 -12.40 -3.44
N VAL A 634 6.85 -13.36 -4.06
CA VAL A 634 6.85 -14.79 -3.71
C VAL A 634 8.08 -15.12 -2.87
N LYS A 635 7.94 -14.99 -1.55
CA LYS A 635 9.00 -15.32 -0.58
C LYS A 635 9.02 -16.82 -0.25
N PRO A 636 10.08 -17.34 0.39
CA PRO A 636 10.07 -18.73 0.91
C PRO A 636 8.83 -19.08 1.73
N ALA A 637 8.35 -18.14 2.56
CA ALA A 637 7.14 -18.35 3.37
C ALA A 637 5.86 -18.51 2.52
N ASN A 638 5.76 -17.82 1.36
CA ASN A 638 4.64 -18.01 0.44
C ASN A 638 4.75 -19.35 -0.32
N LEU A 639 5.98 -19.72 -0.71
CA LEU A 639 6.21 -21.03 -1.34
C LEU A 639 5.91 -22.19 -0.40
N SER A 640 6.27 -22.06 0.89
CA SER A 640 6.15 -23.14 1.89
C SER A 640 4.72 -23.66 2.05
N VAL A 641 3.73 -22.79 1.87
CA VAL A 641 2.30 -23.12 2.06
C VAL A 641 1.61 -23.59 0.79
N LEU A 642 2.28 -23.58 -0.39
CA LEU A 642 1.66 -24.05 -1.64
C LEU A 642 1.22 -25.51 -1.51
N PRO A 643 -0.03 -25.84 -1.85
CA PRO A 643 -0.60 -27.17 -1.63
C PRO A 643 -0.18 -28.16 -2.72
N ILE A 644 0.77 -29.02 -2.43
CA ILE A 644 1.32 -30.03 -3.37
C ILE A 644 0.67 -31.38 -3.14
N LYS A 645 0.06 -31.96 -4.16
CA LYS A 645 -0.57 -33.28 -4.07
C LYS A 645 0.48 -34.38 -3.98
N LYS A 646 0.53 -35.10 -2.82
CA LYS A 646 1.30 -36.35 -2.69
C LYS A 646 0.64 -37.48 -3.47
N ILE A 647 1.41 -38.20 -4.26
CA ILE A 647 0.92 -39.27 -5.12
C ILE A 647 1.16 -40.63 -4.44
N SER A 648 0.08 -41.37 -4.19
CA SER A 648 0.19 -42.75 -3.74
C SER A 648 0.61 -43.66 -4.89
N PRO A 649 1.66 -44.48 -4.72
CA PRO A 649 2.11 -45.44 -5.77
C PRO A 649 1.04 -46.47 -6.15
N THR A 650 0.08 -46.71 -5.27
CA THR A 650 -1.00 -47.67 -5.49
C THR A 650 -2.15 -47.16 -6.34
N ASN A 651 -2.22 -45.85 -6.55
CA ASN A 651 -3.24 -45.20 -7.37
C ASN A 651 -2.70 -44.99 -8.79
N SER A 652 -2.93 -45.95 -9.67
CA SER A 652 -2.44 -45.89 -11.05
C SER A 652 -2.92 -44.66 -11.84
N PHE A 653 -4.14 -44.20 -11.57
CA PHE A 653 -4.67 -42.98 -12.20
C PHE A 653 -3.86 -41.72 -11.82
N HIS A 654 -3.57 -41.53 -10.53
CA HIS A 654 -2.75 -40.41 -10.07
C HIS A 654 -1.29 -40.54 -10.53
N VAL A 655 -0.75 -41.78 -10.57
CA VAL A 655 0.61 -42.05 -11.09
C VAL A 655 0.71 -41.64 -12.57
N ASN A 656 -0.29 -41.98 -13.40
CA ASN A 656 -0.31 -41.58 -14.81
C ASN A 656 -0.34 -40.02 -14.95
N LEU A 657 -1.18 -39.33 -14.19
CA LEU A 657 -1.23 -37.86 -14.20
C LEU A 657 0.08 -37.23 -13.74
N LYS A 658 0.72 -37.78 -12.71
CA LYS A 658 2.05 -37.35 -12.28
C LYS A 658 3.05 -37.49 -13.43
N THR A 659 3.08 -38.67 -14.10
CA THR A 659 3.99 -38.92 -15.21
C THR A 659 3.72 -37.97 -16.39
N GLU A 660 2.45 -37.62 -16.67
CA GLU A 660 2.11 -36.62 -17.69
C GLU A 660 2.70 -35.25 -17.35
N ILE A 661 2.59 -34.81 -16.11
CA ILE A 661 3.18 -33.53 -15.63
C ILE A 661 4.72 -33.56 -15.72
N GLU A 662 5.35 -34.67 -15.27
CA GLU A 662 6.80 -34.86 -15.33
C GLU A 662 7.32 -34.77 -16.79
N ASN A 663 6.70 -35.52 -17.68
CA ASN A 663 7.08 -35.55 -19.10
C ASN A 663 6.91 -34.16 -19.74
N GLY A 664 5.80 -33.48 -19.46
CA GLY A 664 5.56 -32.11 -19.91
C GLY A 664 6.62 -31.13 -19.43
N ALA A 665 6.98 -31.19 -18.14
CA ALA A 665 8.00 -30.34 -17.55
C ALA A 665 9.41 -30.62 -18.12
N MET A 666 9.75 -31.88 -18.34
CA MET A 666 11.01 -32.28 -19.00
C MET A 666 11.06 -31.78 -20.45
N ALA A 667 9.97 -31.94 -21.20
CA ALA A 667 9.86 -31.46 -22.57
C ALA A 667 10.03 -29.94 -22.63
N LEU A 668 9.33 -29.19 -21.78
CA LEU A 668 9.44 -27.75 -21.69
C LEU A 668 10.84 -27.29 -21.30
N SER A 669 11.48 -27.96 -20.35
CA SER A 669 12.87 -27.64 -19.96
C SER A 669 13.84 -27.80 -21.14
N LYS A 670 13.61 -28.79 -22.00
CA LYS A 670 14.41 -29.00 -23.20
C LYS A 670 14.08 -27.97 -24.28
N LEU A 671 12.81 -27.72 -24.57
CA LEU A 671 12.38 -26.77 -25.60
C LEU A 671 12.75 -25.32 -25.22
N CYS A 672 12.61 -24.95 -23.98
CA CYS A 672 12.99 -23.64 -23.47
C CYS A 672 14.50 -23.37 -23.47
N SER A 673 15.33 -24.40 -23.57
CA SER A 673 16.78 -24.23 -23.75
C SER A 673 17.16 -23.71 -25.15
N VAL A 674 16.27 -23.85 -26.15
CA VAL A 674 16.43 -23.24 -27.46
C VAL A 674 16.26 -21.72 -27.33
N PRO A 675 17.24 -20.92 -27.82
CA PRO A 675 17.14 -19.48 -27.79
C PRO A 675 15.85 -18.97 -28.46
N GLU A 676 15.17 -18.01 -27.90
CA GLU A 676 13.88 -17.50 -28.36
C GLU A 676 13.90 -17.12 -29.87
N ARG A 677 14.97 -16.49 -30.34
CA ARG A 677 15.21 -16.12 -31.75
C ARG A 677 15.35 -17.32 -32.71
N GLU A 678 15.59 -18.51 -32.17
CA GLU A 678 15.81 -19.74 -32.94
C GLU A 678 14.59 -20.66 -32.90
N ARG A 679 13.54 -20.31 -32.15
CA ARG A 679 12.29 -21.06 -32.05
C ARG A 679 11.44 -20.83 -33.31
N ASN A 680 11.06 -21.90 -33.93
CA ASN A 680 10.11 -21.88 -35.04
C ASN A 680 8.68 -22.19 -34.53
N ASP A 681 7.68 -22.09 -35.43
CA ASP A 681 6.28 -22.33 -35.08
C ASP A 681 6.02 -23.73 -34.53
N LYS A 682 6.77 -24.73 -35.00
CA LYS A 682 6.66 -26.09 -34.49
C LYS A 682 7.10 -26.19 -33.04
N VAL A 683 8.25 -25.62 -32.70
CA VAL A 683 8.75 -25.58 -31.29
C VAL A 683 7.76 -24.85 -30.40
N ASN A 684 7.23 -23.73 -30.87
CA ASN A 684 6.25 -22.97 -30.10
C ASN A 684 4.94 -23.74 -29.88
N GLU A 685 4.50 -24.53 -30.88
CA GLU A 685 3.30 -25.37 -30.71
C GLU A 685 3.55 -26.55 -29.79
N GLU A 686 4.69 -27.23 -29.89
CA GLU A 686 5.08 -28.28 -28.96
C GLU A 686 5.15 -27.76 -27.49
N MET A 687 5.62 -26.53 -27.28
CA MET A 687 5.62 -25.88 -25.95
C MET A 687 4.19 -25.67 -25.46
N ARG A 688 3.30 -25.10 -26.28
CA ARG A 688 1.89 -24.88 -25.91
C ARG A 688 1.17 -26.19 -25.59
N GLU A 689 1.43 -27.26 -26.39
CA GLU A 689 0.85 -28.58 -26.14
C GLU A 689 1.31 -29.16 -24.78
N ALA A 690 2.60 -29.05 -24.48
CA ALA A 690 3.14 -29.52 -23.20
C ALA A 690 2.57 -28.72 -22.01
N GLU A 691 2.42 -27.40 -22.13
CA GLU A 691 1.78 -26.57 -21.10
C GLU A 691 0.31 -26.94 -20.89
N ARG A 692 -0.45 -27.11 -21.97
CA ARG A 692 -1.85 -27.59 -21.92
C ARG A 692 -1.96 -28.98 -21.27
N ALA A 693 -1.03 -29.89 -21.57
CA ALA A 693 -1.01 -31.21 -20.94
C ALA A 693 -0.80 -31.12 -19.44
N ILE A 694 0.19 -30.32 -18.98
CA ILE A 694 0.44 -30.09 -17.56
C ILE A 694 -0.81 -29.52 -16.88
N ASN A 695 -1.42 -28.47 -17.42
CA ASN A 695 -2.58 -27.81 -16.83
C ASN A 695 -3.80 -28.76 -16.76
N ARG A 696 -4.05 -29.56 -17.81
CA ARG A 696 -5.12 -30.58 -17.78
C ARG A 696 -4.86 -31.65 -16.73
N ALA A 697 -3.64 -32.16 -16.66
CA ALA A 697 -3.27 -33.19 -15.69
C ALA A 697 -3.36 -32.66 -14.26
N ALA A 698 -2.88 -31.44 -14.00
CA ALA A 698 -3.01 -30.75 -12.71
C ALA A 698 -4.49 -30.56 -12.34
N GLY A 699 -5.33 -30.04 -13.25
CA GLY A 699 -6.76 -29.88 -13.01
C GLY A 699 -7.47 -31.20 -12.65
N ARG A 700 -7.17 -32.29 -13.35
CA ARG A 700 -7.71 -33.61 -13.04
C ARG A 700 -7.19 -34.16 -11.70
N LEU A 701 -5.93 -33.90 -11.38
CA LEU A 701 -5.31 -34.32 -10.12
C LEU A 701 -5.96 -33.64 -8.91
N TYR A 702 -6.34 -32.36 -9.06
CA TYR A 702 -7.06 -31.60 -8.04
C TYR A 702 -8.58 -31.67 -8.20
N ARG A 703 -9.09 -32.55 -9.07
CA ARG A 703 -10.52 -32.81 -9.29
C ARG A 703 -11.32 -31.57 -9.66
N LEU A 704 -10.73 -30.69 -10.45
CA LEU A 704 -11.44 -29.48 -10.89
C LEU A 704 -12.62 -29.83 -11.79
N SER A 705 -13.77 -29.21 -11.54
CA SER A 705 -14.90 -29.16 -12.46
C SER A 705 -14.58 -28.28 -13.68
N ALA A 706 -15.39 -28.36 -14.71
CA ALA A 706 -15.22 -27.49 -15.89
C ALA A 706 -15.36 -25.99 -15.53
N LYS A 707 -16.26 -25.64 -14.59
CA LYS A 707 -16.45 -24.27 -14.10
C LYS A 707 -15.20 -23.79 -13.35
N GLU A 708 -14.64 -24.59 -12.45
CA GLU A 708 -13.44 -24.25 -11.69
C GLU A 708 -12.18 -24.15 -12.60
N ALA A 709 -12.07 -25.02 -13.60
CA ALA A 709 -10.99 -24.93 -14.58
C ALA A 709 -11.07 -23.64 -15.40
N SER A 710 -12.28 -23.26 -15.84
CA SER A 710 -12.51 -22.00 -16.56
C SER A 710 -12.22 -20.78 -15.69
N LEU A 711 -12.53 -20.83 -14.40
CA LEU A 711 -12.22 -19.76 -13.46
C LEU A 711 -10.70 -19.54 -13.32
N ILE A 712 -9.92 -20.62 -13.30
CA ILE A 712 -8.45 -20.56 -13.26
C ILE A 712 -7.86 -20.05 -14.58
N GLU A 713 -8.45 -20.41 -15.73
CA GLU A 713 -7.96 -20.01 -17.04
C GLU A 713 -8.23 -18.54 -17.37
N ASN A 714 -9.32 -17.99 -16.85
CA ASN A 714 -9.74 -16.60 -17.08
C ASN A 714 -9.13 -15.61 -16.09
N TYR A 715 -8.38 -16.11 -15.13
CA TYR A 715 -7.72 -15.33 -14.09
C TYR A 715 -6.25 -15.08 -14.42
#